data_d5a5cb8fe4b4649c3087481c99f63ebc
#
_entry.id   d5a5cb8fe4b4649c3087481c99f63ebc
#
_cell.length_a   1.000
_cell.length_b   1.000
_cell.length_c   1.000
_cell.angle_alpha   90.00
_cell.angle_beta   90.00
_cell.angle_gamma   90.00
#
_symmetry.space_group_name_H-M   'P 1'
#
loop_
_entity.id
_entity.type
_entity.pdbx_description
1 polymer ?
#
loop_
_entity_poly.entity_id
_entity_poly.type
_entity_poly.pdbx_seq_one_letter_code
_entity_poly.pdbx_strand_id
1 'polypeptide(L)'
;RDVLGSRGLGDVYKRQKHEETLKSFDFGRGHEELYACQFKEPGRQKESSDWFRVNPHRLHLGIIGLELGEGVKASDITEIQQTLNMWKGEITSHFMLNGNAFDVQTVCHPNQDMISACVTSRAHAGVNLRFPYPTGGHADDACNWNANDKHSTTIVRQDAQSALLKRVLDETTYYVTLRWEGKANLAEKSKNYFVLTPEEDMLAFSCLFTPNFQGTVFESEPAVYADDKALPAFTETAAASAAYWTDFWKNGAAVDFSHCTDPRAKELERRVLLSQYLLAIQSAGSVPPQETGLTYNSWFGKFHLEMIWWHQAWQPLWGHANLLDRTLGWYETVEPVAREIARRQGFPGVRWMKMTDPSGTEAPSNVGSFLIWQQPHFIYLAELVYRANPSDEVIKKYNRLVQETAEFMYAFATYDEFHGRFILKGAIPAQETLRAATTINPPFELSYWHFAMQTAQKWRERAGEKRNLEWDEMIDKLSPLAYNEDHLYLASEDAVDTYKDIRFTSDHMAVLGSVGILPMNKLIRDDYMKNTLHWVWDNWNWGKTWGWDYPMTAMNATRLGEPEKAVGALLMDKRTNTYLQNGHNYQDGRLRCYLPGNGGLLTAVALMCAGWDGCQVKNPGFPQDGTWDVRWEGLKPMP
;
A
#
# COMPACT_ATOMS: atom_id res chain seq x y z
N ARG A 1 8.28 -4.39 -17.89
CA ARG A 1 7.65 -3.53 -18.91
C ARG A 1 7.98 -3.83 -20.35
N ASP A 2 8.90 -4.61 -20.61
CA ASP A 2 9.22 -5.14 -21.88
C ASP A 2 8.14 -5.86 -22.55
N VAL A 3 7.22 -5.95 -21.83
CA VAL A 3 6.25 -6.91 -22.06
C VAL A 3 5.37 -6.64 -23.22
N LEU A 4 5.36 -5.46 -23.73
CA LEU A 4 4.19 -5.09 -24.51
C LEU A 4 4.51 -4.65 -25.93
N GLY A 5 5.75 -4.62 -26.29
CA GLY A 5 6.18 -4.39 -27.67
C GLY A 5 6.49 -5.67 -28.47
N SER A 6 6.73 -6.78 -27.80
CA SER A 6 7.07 -8.04 -28.46
C SER A 6 6.19 -9.17 -27.95
N ARG A 7 4.96 -9.26 -28.43
CA ARG A 7 4.21 -10.51 -28.40
C ARG A 7 4.95 -11.51 -29.28
N GLY A 8 6.02 -12.08 -28.76
CA GLY A 8 6.90 -12.96 -29.50
C GLY A 8 7.87 -13.69 -28.58
N LEU A 9 9.11 -13.82 -29.00
CA LEU A 9 10.15 -14.59 -28.31
C LEU A 9 10.45 -14.12 -26.88
N GLY A 10 10.31 -12.81 -26.57
CA GLY A 10 10.54 -12.27 -25.23
C GLY A 10 9.52 -12.77 -24.19
N ASP A 11 8.23 -12.81 -24.55
CA ASP A 11 7.18 -13.29 -23.65
C ASP A 11 7.26 -14.80 -23.43
N VAL A 12 7.61 -15.55 -24.47
CA VAL A 12 7.85 -17.00 -24.38
C VAL A 12 9.03 -17.28 -23.45
N TYR A 13 10.11 -16.53 -23.58
CA TYR A 13 11.29 -16.69 -22.73
C TYR A 13 11.00 -16.34 -21.26
N LYS A 14 10.27 -15.25 -20.99
CA LYS A 14 9.85 -14.88 -19.64
C LYS A 14 8.93 -15.94 -19.04
N ARG A 15 7.96 -16.43 -19.79
CA ARG A 15 7.06 -17.48 -19.34
C ARG A 15 7.83 -18.76 -18.98
N GLN A 16 8.72 -19.24 -19.86
CA GLN A 16 9.57 -20.40 -19.58
C GLN A 16 10.44 -20.18 -18.33
N LYS A 17 11.00 -18.99 -18.18
CA LYS A 17 11.82 -18.64 -17.01
C LYS A 17 11.00 -18.60 -15.72
N HIS A 18 9.74 -18.17 -15.77
CA HIS A 18 8.82 -18.20 -14.62
C HIS A 18 8.44 -19.63 -14.25
N GLU A 19 8.17 -20.50 -15.22
CA GLU A 19 7.87 -21.91 -14.99
C GLU A 19 8.99 -22.63 -14.23
N GLU A 20 10.24 -22.22 -14.38
CA GLU A 20 11.39 -22.73 -13.62
C GLU A 20 11.36 -22.39 -12.13
N THR A 21 10.54 -21.42 -11.71
CA THR A 21 10.37 -21.07 -10.30
C THR A 21 9.32 -21.93 -9.60
N LEU A 22 8.57 -22.75 -10.36
CA LEU A 22 7.46 -23.53 -9.84
C LEU A 22 7.96 -24.78 -9.10
N LYS A 23 7.37 -25.02 -7.94
CA LYS A 23 7.57 -26.24 -7.15
C LYS A 23 6.21 -26.83 -6.80
N SER A 24 6.12 -28.17 -6.94
CA SER A 24 4.91 -28.93 -6.64
C SER A 24 4.81 -29.23 -5.14
N PHE A 25 3.57 -29.12 -4.63
CA PHE A 25 3.20 -29.45 -3.25
C PHE A 25 1.92 -30.29 -3.26
N ASP A 26 1.84 -31.23 -2.36
CA ASP A 26 0.62 -31.99 -2.06
C ASP A 26 0.17 -31.64 -0.63
N PHE A 27 -0.97 -30.97 -0.52
CA PHE A 27 -1.61 -30.63 0.76
C PHE A 27 -2.80 -31.54 1.07
N GLY A 28 -2.87 -32.73 0.40
CA GLY A 28 -3.92 -33.72 0.63
C GLY A 28 -5.30 -33.28 0.15
N ARG A 29 -5.36 -32.56 -0.97
CA ARG A 29 -6.61 -32.17 -1.66
C ARG A 29 -6.92 -33.03 -2.88
N GLY A 30 -6.09 -34.07 -3.15
CA GLY A 30 -6.26 -34.96 -4.29
C GLY A 30 -5.66 -34.44 -5.60
N HIS A 31 -4.94 -33.33 -5.58
CA HIS A 31 -4.18 -32.79 -6.71
C HIS A 31 -2.87 -32.14 -6.25
N GLU A 32 -1.92 -32.03 -7.16
CA GLU A 32 -0.70 -31.26 -6.93
C GLU A 32 -0.92 -29.76 -7.17
N GLU A 33 -0.26 -28.95 -6.37
CA GLU A 33 -0.35 -27.50 -6.40
C GLU A 33 1.01 -26.89 -6.74
N LEU A 34 1.10 -26.09 -7.80
CA LEU A 34 2.34 -25.46 -8.24
C LEU A 34 2.47 -24.03 -7.71
N TYR A 35 3.46 -23.79 -6.87
CA TYR A 35 3.77 -22.48 -6.28
C TYR A 35 5.11 -21.93 -6.76
N ALA A 36 5.19 -20.63 -7.04
CA ALA A 36 6.44 -19.97 -7.38
C ALA A 36 7.29 -19.77 -6.12
N CYS A 37 8.40 -20.48 -6.04
CA CYS A 37 9.27 -20.54 -4.86
C CYS A 37 10.65 -19.95 -5.12
N GLN A 38 11.35 -19.58 -4.05
CA GLN A 38 12.77 -19.29 -4.08
C GLN A 38 13.59 -20.58 -3.98
N PHE A 39 14.68 -20.62 -4.73
CA PHE A 39 15.64 -21.70 -4.70
C PHE A 39 16.96 -21.21 -4.10
N LYS A 40 17.58 -22.03 -3.25
CA LYS A 40 18.85 -21.69 -2.57
C LYS A 40 20.06 -22.23 -3.29
N GLU A 41 19.91 -23.41 -3.89
CA GLU A 41 21.01 -24.08 -4.58
C GLU A 41 21.34 -23.37 -5.88
N PRO A 42 22.63 -23.16 -6.19
CA PRO A 42 23.06 -22.56 -7.45
C PRO A 42 22.51 -23.30 -8.66
N GLY A 43 22.06 -22.56 -9.66
CA GLY A 43 21.50 -23.11 -10.89
C GLY A 43 20.39 -22.26 -11.47
N ARG A 44 19.86 -22.71 -12.59
CA ARG A 44 18.87 -21.97 -13.40
C ARG A 44 17.60 -21.60 -12.63
N GLN A 45 17.12 -22.48 -11.73
CA GLN A 45 15.93 -22.21 -10.90
C GLN A 45 16.17 -21.05 -9.92
N LYS A 46 17.38 -21.01 -9.30
CA LYS A 46 17.77 -19.90 -8.43
C LYS A 46 17.88 -18.59 -9.22
N GLU A 47 18.56 -18.61 -10.35
CA GLU A 47 18.69 -17.44 -11.23
C GLU A 47 17.33 -16.91 -11.67
N SER A 48 16.40 -17.78 -12.04
CA SER A 48 15.05 -17.42 -12.43
C SER A 48 14.26 -16.84 -11.25
N SER A 49 14.26 -17.49 -10.09
CA SER A 49 13.55 -16.99 -8.92
C SER A 49 14.10 -15.65 -8.42
N ASP A 50 15.42 -15.47 -8.40
CA ASP A 50 16.04 -14.20 -8.01
C ASP A 50 15.71 -13.09 -9.03
N TRP A 51 15.68 -13.41 -10.32
CA TRP A 51 15.32 -12.45 -11.36
C TRP A 51 13.87 -11.94 -11.20
N PHE A 52 12.88 -12.85 -11.02
CA PHE A 52 11.47 -12.46 -10.85
C PHE A 52 11.19 -11.76 -9.52
N ARG A 53 12.02 -11.97 -8.50
CA ARG A 53 11.93 -11.18 -7.26
C ARG A 53 12.33 -9.73 -7.50
N VAL A 54 13.35 -9.49 -8.30
CA VAL A 54 13.93 -8.17 -8.56
C VAL A 54 13.21 -7.46 -9.70
N ASN A 55 12.80 -8.16 -10.76
CA ASN A 55 12.31 -7.57 -12.00
C ASN A 55 10.83 -7.93 -12.30
N PRO A 56 10.09 -7.06 -12.99
CA PRO A 56 10.41 -5.65 -13.14
C PRO A 56 10.36 -4.93 -11.79
N HIS A 57 11.16 -3.90 -11.62
CA HIS A 57 11.19 -3.09 -10.40
C HIS A 57 10.77 -1.65 -10.69
N ARG A 58 10.47 -0.90 -9.63
CA ARG A 58 10.15 0.51 -9.73
C ARG A 58 11.38 1.31 -10.15
N LEU A 59 11.21 2.22 -11.10
CA LEU A 59 12.28 3.09 -11.57
C LEU A 59 12.45 4.30 -10.65
N HIS A 60 13.68 4.60 -10.30
CA HIS A 60 14.05 5.90 -9.74
C HIS A 60 14.10 6.91 -10.90
N LEU A 61 13.12 7.84 -10.96
CA LEU A 61 12.95 8.74 -12.11
C LEU A 61 13.98 9.87 -12.17
N GLY A 62 14.68 10.15 -11.08
CA GLY A 62 15.68 11.22 -10.99
C GLY A 62 15.52 12.06 -9.72
N ILE A 63 16.42 13.01 -9.56
CA ILE A 63 16.37 14.03 -8.52
C ILE A 63 16.32 15.41 -9.18
N ILE A 64 15.43 16.25 -8.68
CA ILE A 64 15.39 17.68 -8.94
C ILE A 64 15.85 18.39 -7.68
N GLY A 65 16.87 19.22 -7.79
CA GLY A 65 17.47 19.91 -6.64
C GLY A 65 18.09 21.25 -6.99
N LEU A 66 18.56 21.97 -6.00
CA LEU A 66 19.27 23.23 -6.23
C LEU A 66 20.75 22.94 -6.58
N GLU A 67 21.30 23.70 -7.50
CA GLU A 67 22.73 23.71 -7.83
C GLU A 67 23.41 24.77 -6.96
N LEU A 68 23.90 24.35 -5.79
CA LEU A 68 24.44 25.26 -4.76
C LEU A 68 25.97 25.46 -4.84
N GLY A 69 26.63 24.82 -5.81
CA GLY A 69 28.07 24.88 -5.99
C GLY A 69 28.84 23.68 -5.41
N GLU A 70 30.09 23.53 -5.86
CA GLU A 70 30.95 22.44 -5.42
C GLU A 70 31.39 22.64 -3.97
N GLY A 71 31.40 21.56 -3.20
CA GLY A 71 31.86 21.55 -1.82
C GLY A 71 30.88 22.08 -0.78
N VAL A 72 29.73 22.60 -1.17
CA VAL A 72 28.66 23.01 -0.23
C VAL A 72 28.12 21.80 0.51
N LYS A 73 28.05 21.89 1.84
CA LYS A 73 27.53 20.86 2.74
C LYS A 73 26.22 21.33 3.36
N ALA A 74 25.42 20.39 3.83
CA ALA A 74 24.19 20.70 4.56
C ALA A 74 24.45 21.57 5.81
N SER A 75 25.62 21.44 6.44
CA SER A 75 26.05 22.28 7.57
C SER A 75 26.28 23.76 7.24
N ASP A 76 26.46 24.09 5.97
CA ASP A 76 26.72 25.46 5.51
C ASP A 76 25.42 26.24 5.31
N ILE A 77 24.29 25.54 5.32
CA ILE A 77 22.95 26.08 5.20
C ILE A 77 22.47 26.51 6.60
N THR A 78 22.06 27.76 6.73
CA THR A 78 21.62 28.35 7.99
C THR A 78 20.25 28.99 7.86
N GLU A 79 19.64 29.40 8.97
CA GLU A 79 18.33 30.06 9.04
C GLU A 79 17.23 29.27 8.31
N ILE A 80 17.25 27.95 8.46
CA ILE A 80 16.34 27.05 7.76
C ILE A 80 14.92 27.16 8.34
N GLN A 81 13.96 27.51 7.49
CA GLN A 81 12.53 27.46 7.77
C GLN A 81 11.84 26.70 6.65
N GLN A 82 11.14 25.61 6.98
CA GLN A 82 10.35 24.88 6.01
C GLN A 82 8.95 24.61 6.52
N THR A 83 7.96 24.90 5.71
CA THR A 83 6.54 24.72 6.03
C THR A 83 5.85 23.94 4.93
N LEU A 84 5.11 22.90 5.30
CA LEU A 84 4.12 22.24 4.46
C LEU A 84 2.74 22.82 4.76
N ASN A 85 2.14 23.48 3.78
CA ASN A 85 0.74 23.89 3.83
C ASN A 85 -0.14 22.78 3.24
N MET A 86 -0.72 21.95 4.11
CA MET A 86 -1.55 20.81 3.67
C MET A 86 -2.86 21.23 2.98
N TRP A 87 -3.36 22.45 3.19
CA TRP A 87 -4.52 22.99 2.48
C TRP A 87 -4.23 23.36 1.04
N LYS A 88 -2.95 23.54 0.70
CA LYS A 88 -2.50 23.90 -0.64
C LYS A 88 -1.66 22.80 -1.30
N GLY A 89 -1.18 21.81 -0.53
CA GLY A 89 -0.18 20.87 -0.99
C GLY A 89 1.12 21.56 -1.41
N GLU A 90 1.51 22.61 -0.70
CA GLU A 90 2.65 23.47 -1.01
C GLU A 90 3.71 23.37 0.08
N ILE A 91 4.95 23.15 -0.32
CA ILE A 91 6.12 23.28 0.57
C ILE A 91 6.79 24.61 0.27
N THR A 92 6.97 25.42 1.31
CA THR A 92 7.79 26.63 1.28
C THR A 92 9.06 26.40 2.09
N SER A 93 10.21 26.76 1.53
CA SER A 93 11.52 26.63 2.18
C SER A 93 12.24 27.95 2.10
N HIS A 94 12.72 28.44 3.23
CA HIS A 94 13.62 29.58 3.33
C HIS A 94 14.93 29.14 3.99
N PHE A 95 16.07 29.59 3.47
CA PHE A 95 17.38 29.36 4.11
C PHE A 95 18.41 30.36 3.61
N MET A 96 19.50 30.48 4.37
CA MET A 96 20.68 31.29 4.02
C MET A 96 21.86 30.40 3.63
N LEU A 97 22.57 30.79 2.57
CA LEU A 97 23.83 30.17 2.15
C LEU A 97 24.80 31.25 1.64
N ASN A 98 26.01 31.32 2.19
CA ASN A 98 27.05 32.28 1.79
C ASN A 98 26.54 33.76 1.72
N GLY A 99 25.69 34.15 2.67
CA GLY A 99 25.09 35.48 2.75
C GLY A 99 23.95 35.77 1.78
N ASN A 100 23.54 34.80 0.98
CA ASN A 100 22.37 34.90 0.09
C ASN A 100 21.18 34.18 0.67
N ALA A 101 20.00 34.79 0.57
CA ALA A 101 18.73 34.15 0.87
C ALA A 101 18.26 33.30 -0.31
N PHE A 102 17.63 32.16 0.02
CA PHE A 102 16.96 31.29 -0.92
C PHE A 102 15.52 31.07 -0.44
N ASP A 103 14.58 31.39 -1.29
CA ASP A 103 13.16 31.12 -1.10
C ASP A 103 12.70 30.14 -2.18
N VAL A 104 12.13 29.01 -1.76
CA VAL A 104 11.68 27.94 -2.68
C VAL A 104 10.25 27.58 -2.36
N GLN A 105 9.40 27.61 -3.37
CA GLN A 105 8.04 27.08 -3.33
C GLN A 105 7.98 25.83 -4.21
N THR A 106 7.42 24.74 -3.70
CA THR A 106 7.29 23.48 -4.44
C THR A 106 5.87 22.95 -4.34
N VAL A 107 5.31 22.55 -5.48
CA VAL A 107 3.97 21.96 -5.61
C VAL A 107 4.00 20.78 -6.56
N CYS A 108 3.03 19.89 -6.44
CA CYS A 108 2.80 18.78 -7.36
C CYS A 108 1.44 18.94 -8.04
N HIS A 109 1.38 18.67 -9.34
CA HIS A 109 0.11 18.74 -10.07
C HIS A 109 -0.78 17.55 -9.71
N PRO A 110 -2.08 17.74 -9.40
CA PRO A 110 -2.95 16.67 -8.88
C PRO A 110 -3.27 15.57 -9.90
N ASN A 111 -3.21 15.88 -11.21
CA ASN A 111 -3.65 14.99 -12.29
C ASN A 111 -2.55 14.65 -13.31
N GLN A 112 -1.32 15.12 -13.09
CA GLN A 112 -0.18 14.85 -13.97
C GLN A 112 1.04 14.46 -13.13
N ASP A 113 1.91 13.63 -13.66
CA ASP A 113 3.18 13.25 -13.01
C ASP A 113 4.19 14.41 -13.12
N MET A 114 3.83 15.54 -12.54
CA MET A 114 4.51 16.82 -12.72
C MET A 114 4.77 17.52 -11.37
N ILE A 115 6.01 17.97 -11.21
CA ILE A 115 6.44 18.85 -10.12
C ILE A 115 6.67 20.23 -10.68
N SER A 116 6.24 21.26 -9.96
CA SER A 116 6.55 22.65 -10.27
C SER A 116 7.18 23.34 -9.07
N ALA A 117 8.17 24.18 -9.31
CA ALA A 117 8.80 24.97 -8.26
C ALA A 117 9.13 26.38 -8.72
N CYS A 118 9.19 27.29 -7.75
CA CYS A 118 9.67 28.66 -7.92
C CYS A 118 10.82 28.90 -6.94
N VAL A 119 11.97 29.25 -7.46
CA VAL A 119 13.20 29.54 -6.69
C VAL A 119 13.52 31.02 -6.83
N THR A 120 13.69 31.71 -5.71
CA THR A 120 14.12 33.12 -5.67
C THR A 120 15.44 33.23 -4.90
N SER A 121 16.48 33.76 -5.52
CA SER A 121 17.75 34.05 -4.88
C SER A 121 18.62 34.98 -5.75
N ARG A 122 19.25 35.94 -5.12
CA ARG A 122 20.26 36.80 -5.78
C ARG A 122 21.52 36.06 -6.19
N ALA A 123 21.71 34.84 -5.71
CA ALA A 123 22.82 33.98 -6.13
C ALA A 123 22.58 33.37 -7.52
N HIS A 124 21.44 33.60 -8.18
CA HIS A 124 21.05 33.00 -9.46
C HIS A 124 21.24 31.47 -9.45
N ALA A 125 20.79 30.83 -8.36
CA ALA A 125 21.00 29.39 -8.18
C ALA A 125 20.29 28.59 -9.25
N GLY A 126 21.05 27.74 -9.93
CA GLY A 126 20.51 26.81 -10.91
C GLY A 126 19.71 25.69 -10.25
N VAL A 127 18.90 25.03 -11.06
CA VAL A 127 18.19 23.81 -10.70
C VAL A 127 18.83 22.66 -11.44
N ASN A 128 19.20 21.61 -10.71
CA ASN A 128 19.78 20.40 -11.32
C ASN A 128 18.76 19.28 -11.48
N LEU A 129 18.94 18.52 -12.55
CA LEU A 129 18.27 17.23 -12.80
C LEU A 129 19.34 16.17 -12.92
N ARG A 130 19.30 15.19 -12.02
CA ARG A 130 20.27 14.09 -12.00
C ARG A 130 19.54 12.77 -12.08
N PHE A 131 20.01 11.91 -12.95
CA PHE A 131 19.37 10.64 -13.25
C PHE A 131 20.30 9.47 -12.92
N PRO A 132 19.99 8.64 -11.91
CA PRO A 132 20.76 7.44 -11.62
C PRO A 132 20.35 6.27 -12.52
N TYR A 133 21.13 5.20 -12.49
CA TYR A 133 20.72 3.90 -13.01
C TYR A 133 19.83 3.20 -11.98
N PRO A 134 18.58 2.89 -12.28
CA PRO A 134 17.68 2.19 -11.35
C PRO A 134 18.17 0.78 -11.05
N THR A 135 17.97 0.33 -9.83
CA THR A 135 18.25 -1.02 -9.37
C THR A 135 17.06 -1.59 -8.60
N GLY A 136 16.91 -2.91 -8.62
CA GLY A 136 15.82 -3.59 -7.93
C GLY A 136 16.20 -4.02 -6.51
N GLY A 137 16.69 -3.11 -5.68
CA GLY A 137 17.05 -3.40 -4.29
C GLY A 137 15.87 -3.82 -3.42
N HIS A 138 16.17 -4.51 -2.31
CA HIS A 138 15.14 -4.96 -1.38
C HIS A 138 14.58 -3.82 -0.53
N ALA A 139 15.47 -2.99 0.03
CA ALA A 139 15.11 -1.89 0.90
C ALA A 139 16.26 -0.87 0.90
N ASP A 140 16.30 -0.02 -0.10
CA ASP A 140 17.36 0.96 -0.35
C ASP A 140 16.87 2.08 -1.26
N ASP A 141 17.78 2.89 -1.77
CA ASP A 141 17.46 3.96 -2.72
C ASP A 141 17.03 3.43 -4.10
N ALA A 142 17.14 2.12 -4.34
CA ALA A 142 16.84 1.43 -5.59
C ALA A 142 17.54 2.08 -6.80
N CYS A 143 18.78 2.53 -6.64
CA CYS A 143 19.56 3.15 -7.70
C CYS A 143 21.07 3.02 -7.50
N ASN A 144 21.82 3.19 -8.61
CA ASN A 144 23.26 3.25 -8.62
C ASN A 144 23.73 4.53 -9.33
N TRP A 145 24.25 5.48 -8.57
CA TRP A 145 24.76 6.76 -9.06
C TRP A 145 26.09 6.63 -9.83
N ASN A 146 26.80 5.53 -9.71
CA ASN A 146 28.10 5.29 -10.34
C ASN A 146 28.01 4.50 -11.65
N ALA A 147 26.79 4.14 -12.10
CA ALA A 147 26.59 3.33 -13.30
C ALA A 147 26.16 4.17 -14.52
N ASN A 148 26.74 5.34 -14.69
CA ASN A 148 26.41 6.29 -15.76
C ASN A 148 26.64 5.76 -17.20
N ASP A 149 27.41 4.71 -17.35
CA ASP A 149 27.65 4.03 -18.63
C ASP A 149 26.52 3.11 -19.07
N LYS A 150 25.65 2.69 -18.14
CA LYS A 150 24.54 1.75 -18.40
C LYS A 150 23.26 2.41 -18.91
N HIS A 151 23.19 3.72 -18.91
CA HIS A 151 22.00 4.46 -19.32
C HIS A 151 22.35 5.80 -19.97
N SER A 152 21.38 6.41 -20.62
CA SER A 152 21.58 7.71 -21.25
C SER A 152 20.40 8.64 -21.07
N THR A 153 20.72 9.94 -20.98
CA THR A 153 19.77 11.03 -21.09
C THR A 153 20.23 11.96 -22.18
N THR A 154 19.37 12.32 -23.11
CA THR A 154 19.71 13.22 -24.22
C THR A 154 18.65 14.32 -24.32
N ILE A 155 19.09 15.56 -24.59
CA ILE A 155 18.18 16.63 -24.96
C ILE A 155 17.74 16.37 -26.39
N VAL A 156 16.44 16.07 -26.58
CA VAL A 156 15.85 15.81 -27.90
C VAL A 156 15.45 17.10 -28.56
N ARG A 157 14.97 18.06 -27.79
CA ARG A 157 14.56 19.38 -28.23
C ARG A 157 14.81 20.39 -27.10
N GLN A 158 15.18 21.60 -27.48
CA GLN A 158 15.32 22.73 -26.56
C GLN A 158 14.99 24.01 -27.29
N ASP A 159 14.24 24.88 -26.66
CA ASP A 159 13.99 26.25 -27.08
C ASP A 159 14.29 27.25 -25.94
N ALA A 160 13.84 28.49 -26.07
CA ALA A 160 14.16 29.56 -25.11
C ALA A 160 13.54 29.32 -23.72
N GLN A 161 12.47 28.52 -23.60
CA GLN A 161 11.71 28.34 -22.36
C GLN A 161 11.25 26.89 -22.12
N SER A 162 11.73 25.94 -22.92
CA SER A 162 11.39 24.53 -22.72
C SER A 162 12.50 23.59 -23.19
N ALA A 163 12.44 22.34 -22.69
CA ALA A 163 13.28 21.26 -23.18
C ALA A 163 12.58 19.91 -23.02
N LEU A 164 12.87 19.00 -23.96
CA LEU A 164 12.46 17.61 -23.90
C LEU A 164 13.69 16.72 -23.77
N LEU A 165 13.78 15.97 -22.69
CA LEU A 165 14.85 15.00 -22.46
C LEU A 165 14.31 13.59 -22.68
N LYS A 166 15.07 12.75 -23.38
CA LYS A 166 14.80 11.31 -23.55
C LYS A 166 15.70 10.52 -22.64
N ARG A 167 15.09 9.69 -21.81
CA ARG A 167 15.78 8.73 -20.93
C ARG A 167 15.71 7.32 -21.53
N VAL A 168 16.85 6.65 -21.61
CA VAL A 168 16.92 5.25 -22.06
C VAL A 168 17.66 4.42 -21.00
N LEU A 169 17.00 3.36 -20.55
CA LEU A 169 17.43 2.45 -19.48
C LEU A 169 17.13 1.03 -19.96
N ASP A 170 18.15 0.29 -20.36
CA ASP A 170 17.96 -1.04 -20.98
C ASP A 170 16.90 -0.96 -22.12
N GLU A 171 15.79 -1.67 -21.98
CA GLU A 171 14.68 -1.64 -22.95
C GLU A 171 13.60 -0.55 -22.61
N THR A 172 13.76 0.14 -21.50
CA THR A 172 12.79 1.16 -21.04
C THR A 172 13.19 2.54 -21.53
N THR A 173 12.22 3.24 -22.10
CA THR A 173 12.36 4.65 -22.47
C THR A 173 11.27 5.46 -21.77
N TYR A 174 11.63 6.63 -21.25
CA TYR A 174 10.67 7.65 -20.81
C TYR A 174 11.19 9.04 -21.12
N TYR A 175 10.31 10.03 -21.01
CA TYR A 175 10.62 11.40 -21.33
C TYR A 175 10.45 12.32 -20.12
N VAL A 176 11.26 13.37 -20.07
CA VAL A 176 11.16 14.44 -19.08
C VAL A 176 11.02 15.75 -19.82
N THR A 177 9.85 16.38 -19.68
CA THR A 177 9.57 17.67 -20.29
C THR A 177 9.73 18.77 -19.25
N LEU A 178 10.55 19.76 -19.57
CA LEU A 178 10.78 20.96 -18.76
C LEU A 178 10.14 22.17 -19.46
N ARG A 179 9.50 23.01 -18.66
CA ARG A 179 9.13 24.38 -19.06
C ARG A 179 9.58 25.32 -17.94
N TRP A 180 10.11 26.48 -18.29
CA TRP A 180 10.46 27.51 -17.33
C TRP A 180 9.98 28.89 -17.78
N GLU A 181 9.94 29.82 -16.84
CA GLU A 181 9.58 31.21 -17.03
C GLU A 181 10.83 32.09 -16.88
N GLY A 182 10.88 33.21 -17.59
CA GLY A 182 12.05 34.07 -17.61
C GLY A 182 13.17 33.57 -18.55
N LYS A 183 14.37 34.08 -18.35
CA LYS A 183 15.55 33.70 -19.12
C LYS A 183 16.38 32.70 -18.33
N ALA A 184 16.58 31.52 -18.88
CA ALA A 184 17.45 30.49 -18.33
C ALA A 184 18.04 29.63 -19.45
N ASN A 185 19.15 28.96 -19.17
CA ASN A 185 19.82 28.04 -20.07
C ASN A 185 19.94 26.66 -19.46
N LEU A 186 19.46 25.63 -20.15
CA LEU A 186 19.63 24.23 -19.79
C LEU A 186 20.87 23.67 -20.47
N ALA A 187 21.80 23.13 -19.70
CA ALA A 187 23.00 22.49 -20.22
C ALA A 187 23.31 21.18 -19.51
N GLU A 188 23.88 20.24 -20.24
CA GLU A 188 24.46 19.02 -19.65
C GLU A 188 25.78 19.36 -18.95
N LYS A 189 25.86 19.21 -17.64
CA LYS A 189 27.05 19.42 -16.85
C LYS A 189 27.97 18.21 -16.89
N SER A 190 27.40 17.03 -16.84
CA SER A 190 28.07 15.75 -17.04
C SER A 190 27.02 14.69 -17.45
N LYS A 191 27.45 13.49 -17.81
CA LYS A 191 26.56 12.42 -18.28
C LYS A 191 25.41 12.17 -17.31
N ASN A 192 24.17 12.30 -17.79
CA ASN A 192 22.92 12.18 -17.02
C ASN A 192 22.72 13.23 -15.92
N TYR A 193 23.42 14.37 -16.03
CA TYR A 193 23.35 15.47 -15.09
C TYR A 193 23.18 16.80 -15.86
N PHE A 194 22.06 17.45 -15.67
CA PHE A 194 21.68 18.69 -16.36
C PHE A 194 21.46 19.81 -15.34
N VAL A 195 21.77 21.04 -15.74
CA VAL A 195 21.56 22.23 -14.93
C VAL A 195 20.81 23.28 -15.74
N LEU A 196 19.70 23.75 -15.20
CA LEU A 196 18.96 24.90 -15.68
C LEU A 196 19.43 26.13 -14.89
N THR A 197 20.18 27.03 -15.53
CA THR A 197 20.76 28.21 -14.90
C THR A 197 19.99 29.45 -15.27
N PRO A 198 19.38 30.17 -14.32
CA PRO A 198 18.66 31.42 -14.60
C PRO A 198 19.63 32.60 -14.80
N GLU A 199 19.20 33.60 -15.58
CA GLU A 199 19.85 34.90 -15.71
C GLU A 199 19.27 35.94 -14.74
N GLU A 200 18.18 35.61 -14.04
CA GLU A 200 17.42 36.50 -13.16
C GLU A 200 17.36 35.91 -11.73
N ASP A 201 16.98 36.74 -10.75
CA ASP A 201 16.87 36.31 -9.34
C ASP A 201 15.78 35.27 -9.11
N MET A 202 14.83 35.11 -10.03
CA MET A 202 13.70 34.19 -9.94
C MET A 202 13.70 33.19 -11.09
N LEU A 203 13.51 31.92 -10.75
CA LEU A 203 13.30 30.81 -11.69
C LEU A 203 12.04 30.04 -11.30
N ALA A 204 10.98 30.14 -12.09
CA ALA A 204 9.83 29.26 -11.99
C ALA A 204 9.89 28.20 -13.10
N PHE A 205 9.61 26.95 -12.75
CA PHE A 205 9.65 25.85 -13.71
C PHE A 205 8.67 24.74 -13.37
N SER A 206 8.30 23.97 -14.41
CA SER A 206 7.52 22.72 -14.33
C SER A 206 8.30 21.58 -14.97
N CYS A 207 8.26 20.40 -14.35
CA CYS A 207 8.95 19.20 -14.81
C CYS A 207 7.96 18.04 -14.84
N LEU A 208 7.62 17.55 -16.03
CA LEU A 208 6.68 16.45 -16.28
C LEU A 208 7.45 15.19 -16.68
N PHE A 209 7.08 14.06 -16.08
CA PHE A 209 7.59 12.73 -16.43
C PHE A 209 6.54 11.97 -17.24
N THR A 210 6.89 11.55 -18.46
CA THR A 210 5.96 10.86 -19.37
C THR A 210 6.55 9.51 -19.79
N PRO A 211 5.88 8.39 -19.53
CA PRO A 211 6.33 7.08 -20.00
C PRO A 211 6.20 6.96 -21.52
N ASN A 212 7.06 6.14 -22.13
CA ASN A 212 6.89 5.75 -23.52
C ASN A 212 5.99 4.51 -23.58
N PHE A 213 4.71 4.69 -23.86
CA PHE A 213 3.69 3.64 -23.89
C PHE A 213 3.53 2.94 -25.24
N GLN A 214 4.51 2.88 -26.10
CA GLN A 214 4.37 2.05 -27.28
C GLN A 214 4.11 0.60 -26.85
N GLY A 215 2.83 0.21 -26.85
CA GLY A 215 2.38 -1.16 -26.65
C GLY A 215 2.06 -1.62 -25.22
N THR A 216 1.64 -0.74 -24.30
CA THR A 216 1.15 -1.16 -22.98
C THR A 216 -0.37 -1.39 -22.94
N VAL A 217 -0.83 -2.30 -22.06
CA VAL A 217 -2.26 -2.62 -21.83
C VAL A 217 -3.06 -1.40 -21.31
N PHE A 218 -2.40 -0.36 -20.87
CA PHE A 218 -3.00 0.93 -20.58
C PHE A 218 -3.07 1.75 -21.86
N GLU A 219 -4.05 1.43 -22.71
CA GLU A 219 -4.50 2.27 -23.83
C GLU A 219 -5.26 3.51 -23.31
N SER A 220 -4.62 4.34 -22.51
CA SER A 220 -4.82 5.76 -22.64
C SER A 220 -3.84 6.21 -23.70
N GLU A 221 -4.33 6.90 -24.73
CA GLU A 221 -3.47 7.49 -25.77
C GLU A 221 -2.21 8.04 -25.09
N PRO A 222 -1.00 7.80 -25.66
CA PRO A 222 0.18 8.46 -25.14
C PRO A 222 -0.21 9.94 -25.10
N ALA A 223 -0.08 10.55 -23.93
CA ALA A 223 -0.14 12.00 -23.88
C ALA A 223 0.84 12.43 -24.96
N VAL A 224 0.30 12.77 -26.11
CA VAL A 224 1.06 13.28 -27.26
C VAL A 224 2.02 14.24 -26.63
N TYR A 225 3.30 14.04 -26.84
CA TYR A 225 4.36 14.89 -26.29
C TYR A 225 3.79 16.24 -25.99
N ALA A 226 3.50 16.51 -24.69
CA ALA A 226 2.72 17.69 -24.36
C ALA A 226 3.43 18.80 -25.07
N ASP A 227 2.73 19.51 -25.94
CA ASP A 227 3.32 20.69 -26.58
C ASP A 227 3.96 21.42 -25.39
N ASP A 228 5.28 21.55 -25.37
CA ASP A 228 6.03 22.04 -24.21
C ASP A 228 5.47 23.38 -23.73
N LYS A 229 4.84 24.10 -24.65
CA LYS A 229 4.10 25.35 -24.40
C LYS A 229 2.76 25.11 -23.68
N ALA A 230 2.22 23.90 -23.71
CA ALA A 230 0.97 23.54 -23.05
C ALA A 230 1.17 23.03 -21.61
N LEU A 231 2.42 22.82 -21.13
CA LEU A 231 2.64 22.49 -19.71
C LEU A 231 2.17 23.65 -18.83
N PRO A 232 1.41 23.37 -17.77
CA PRO A 232 1.03 24.38 -16.79
C PRO A 232 2.25 25.11 -16.22
N ALA A 233 2.14 26.42 -16.11
CA ALA A 233 3.10 27.25 -15.40
C ALA A 233 3.08 26.94 -13.90
N PHE A 234 4.07 27.41 -13.15
CA PHE A 234 4.13 27.23 -11.69
C PHE A 234 2.85 27.73 -11.01
N THR A 235 2.37 28.93 -11.36
CA THR A 235 1.17 29.53 -10.76
C THR A 235 -0.10 28.73 -11.05
N GLU A 236 -0.22 28.16 -12.25
CA GLU A 236 -1.35 27.30 -12.64
C GLU A 236 -1.31 25.98 -11.86
N THR A 237 -0.13 25.36 -11.73
CA THR A 237 0.05 24.15 -10.95
C THR A 237 -0.23 24.38 -9.46
N ALA A 238 0.23 25.51 -8.91
CA ALA A 238 -0.04 25.89 -7.53
C ALA A 238 -1.54 26.09 -7.26
N ALA A 239 -2.25 26.73 -8.21
CA ALA A 239 -3.69 26.88 -8.13
C ALA A 239 -4.43 25.54 -8.20
N ALA A 240 -4.02 24.65 -9.11
CA ALA A 240 -4.59 23.30 -9.24
C ALA A 240 -4.36 22.45 -7.98
N SER A 241 -3.15 22.50 -7.42
CA SER A 241 -2.82 21.83 -6.16
C SER A 241 -3.67 22.35 -5.01
N ALA A 242 -3.78 23.67 -4.86
CA ALA A 242 -4.58 24.29 -3.81
C ALA A 242 -6.08 23.95 -3.91
N ALA A 243 -6.62 23.91 -5.13
CA ALA A 243 -8.00 23.51 -5.39
C ALA A 243 -8.23 22.04 -4.98
N TYR A 244 -7.36 21.13 -5.41
CA TYR A 244 -7.43 19.70 -5.08
C TYR A 244 -7.39 19.46 -3.57
N TRP A 245 -6.41 20.03 -2.86
CA TRP A 245 -6.27 19.82 -1.43
C TRP A 245 -7.38 20.47 -0.61
N THR A 246 -7.88 21.62 -1.05
CA THR A 246 -9.05 22.24 -0.44
C THR A 246 -10.28 21.33 -0.58
N ASP A 247 -10.50 20.77 -1.76
CA ASP A 247 -11.58 19.80 -2.02
C ASP A 247 -11.41 18.52 -1.18
N PHE A 248 -10.21 17.95 -1.15
CA PHE A 248 -9.87 16.78 -0.36
C PHE A 248 -10.25 16.95 1.12
N TRP A 249 -9.83 18.05 1.75
CA TRP A 249 -10.10 18.29 3.16
C TRP A 249 -11.56 18.65 3.44
N LYS A 250 -12.23 19.38 2.56
CA LYS A 250 -13.62 19.81 2.75
C LYS A 250 -14.64 18.71 2.50
N ASN A 251 -14.37 17.79 1.59
CA ASN A 251 -15.27 16.69 1.23
C ASN A 251 -14.93 15.38 1.95
N GLY A 252 -13.78 15.29 2.62
CA GLY A 252 -13.41 14.20 3.50
C GLY A 252 -14.04 14.29 4.88
N ALA A 253 -13.88 13.21 5.65
CA ALA A 253 -14.24 13.21 7.06
C ALA A 253 -13.22 13.98 7.91
N ALA A 254 -13.67 14.47 9.05
CA ALA A 254 -12.84 15.16 10.03
C ALA A 254 -13.03 14.60 11.44
N VAL A 255 -11.97 14.60 12.23
CA VAL A 255 -12.00 14.25 13.67
C VAL A 255 -11.32 15.35 14.45
N ASP A 256 -11.98 15.84 15.49
CA ASP A 256 -11.54 16.91 16.37
C ASP A 256 -11.25 16.35 17.77
N PHE A 257 -10.01 16.46 18.19
CA PHE A 257 -9.52 16.07 19.52
C PHE A 257 -9.29 17.28 20.46
N SER A 258 -9.60 18.49 20.01
CA SER A 258 -9.32 19.73 20.77
C SER A 258 -10.03 19.83 22.13
N HIS A 259 -11.12 19.08 22.29
CA HIS A 259 -11.90 19.00 23.53
C HIS A 259 -11.44 17.89 24.48
N CYS A 260 -10.49 17.05 24.06
CA CYS A 260 -9.94 15.99 24.90
C CYS A 260 -9.00 16.57 25.97
N THR A 261 -9.09 16.04 27.19
CA THR A 261 -8.20 16.42 28.30
C THR A 261 -7.04 15.44 28.50
N ASP A 262 -7.10 14.25 27.90
CA ASP A 262 -5.97 13.32 27.90
C ASP A 262 -4.79 13.93 27.11
N PRO A 263 -3.59 14.03 27.70
CA PRO A 263 -2.44 14.68 27.06
C PRO A 263 -1.98 13.99 25.78
N ARG A 264 -2.33 12.72 25.58
CA ARG A 264 -1.99 11.94 24.38
C ARG A 264 -2.85 12.30 23.15
N ALA A 265 -3.98 12.97 23.35
CA ALA A 265 -4.91 13.31 22.26
C ALA A 265 -4.25 14.16 21.16
N LYS A 266 -3.39 15.10 21.53
CA LYS A 266 -2.66 15.95 20.58
C LYS A 266 -1.72 15.14 19.66
N GLU A 267 -1.06 14.13 20.21
CA GLU A 267 -0.22 13.24 19.39
C GLU A 267 -1.06 12.35 18.46
N LEU A 268 -2.21 11.87 18.93
CA LEU A 268 -3.13 11.11 18.06
C LEU A 268 -3.66 11.97 16.92
N GLU A 269 -4.05 13.23 17.20
CA GLU A 269 -4.47 14.19 16.18
C GLU A 269 -3.39 14.41 15.12
N ARG A 270 -2.15 14.66 15.55
CA ARG A 270 -1.00 14.81 14.63
C ARG A 270 -0.83 13.58 13.72
N ARG A 271 -0.89 12.38 14.29
CA ARG A 271 -0.79 11.13 13.52
C ARG A 271 -1.92 10.99 12.51
N VAL A 272 -3.14 11.33 12.89
CA VAL A 272 -4.33 11.25 12.02
C VAL A 272 -4.22 12.22 10.84
N LEU A 273 -3.91 13.49 11.09
CA LEU A 273 -3.82 14.52 10.05
C LEU A 273 -2.69 14.22 9.06
N LEU A 274 -1.49 13.90 9.56
CA LEU A 274 -0.35 13.59 8.70
C LEU A 274 -0.54 12.28 7.94
N SER A 275 -1.18 11.26 8.53
CA SER A 275 -1.43 9.99 7.83
C SER A 275 -2.38 10.16 6.65
N GLN A 276 -3.44 10.98 6.75
CA GLN A 276 -4.33 11.27 5.63
C GLN A 276 -3.55 11.89 4.46
N TYR A 277 -2.75 12.92 4.74
CA TYR A 277 -1.93 13.57 3.73
C TYR A 277 -0.93 12.60 3.09
N LEU A 278 -0.15 11.87 3.90
CA LEU A 278 0.88 10.95 3.43
C LEU A 278 0.31 9.83 2.56
N LEU A 279 -0.81 9.25 2.95
CA LEU A 279 -1.44 8.18 2.17
C LEU A 279 -2.06 8.71 0.87
N ALA A 280 -2.61 9.93 0.88
CA ALA A 280 -3.13 10.55 -0.33
C ALA A 280 -2.03 10.84 -1.36
N ILE A 281 -0.81 11.21 -0.94
CA ILE A 281 0.30 11.47 -1.87
C ILE A 281 1.07 10.20 -2.27
N GLN A 282 1.02 9.11 -1.50
CA GLN A 282 1.89 7.95 -1.71
C GLN A 282 1.17 6.65 -2.06
N SER A 283 -0.10 6.50 -1.68
CA SER A 283 -0.85 5.25 -1.80
C SER A 283 -2.20 5.39 -2.51
N ALA A 284 -2.43 6.49 -3.21
CA ALA A 284 -3.70 6.79 -3.89
C ALA A 284 -3.57 6.84 -5.42
N GLY A 285 -2.72 6.00 -5.99
CA GLY A 285 -2.54 5.85 -7.43
C GLY A 285 -3.63 5.00 -8.11
N SER A 286 -3.42 4.70 -9.40
CA SER A 286 -4.30 3.83 -10.20
C SER A 286 -3.92 2.34 -10.11
N VAL A 287 -2.91 2.00 -9.32
CA VAL A 287 -2.39 0.64 -9.15
C VAL A 287 -2.09 0.38 -7.66
N PRO A 288 -2.05 -0.87 -7.20
CA PRO A 288 -1.70 -1.19 -5.82
C PRO A 288 -0.36 -0.60 -5.40
N PRO A 289 -0.28 0.04 -4.23
CA PRO A 289 0.97 0.62 -3.75
C PRO A 289 1.97 -0.46 -3.33
N GLN A 290 3.25 -0.11 -3.36
CA GLN A 290 4.22 -0.85 -2.58
C GLN A 290 4.16 -0.42 -1.10
N GLU A 291 4.71 -1.22 -0.21
CA GLU A 291 4.59 -1.05 1.24
C GLU A 291 5.09 0.31 1.76
N THR A 292 6.14 0.84 1.17
CA THR A 292 6.76 2.13 1.53
C THR A 292 6.35 3.30 0.63
N GLY A 293 5.32 3.15 -0.19
CA GLY A 293 4.83 4.20 -1.08
C GLY A 293 5.83 4.62 -2.15
N LEU A 294 5.93 5.92 -2.43
CA LEU A 294 6.74 6.46 -3.51
C LEU A 294 8.15 6.91 -3.08
N THR A 295 8.34 7.26 -1.81
CA THR A 295 9.56 7.94 -1.34
C THR A 295 10.69 7.01 -0.96
N TYR A 296 10.40 5.76 -0.64
CA TYR A 296 11.39 4.77 -0.26
C TYR A 296 11.08 3.42 -0.90
N ASN A 297 12.10 2.63 -1.21
CA ASN A 297 11.90 1.32 -1.82
C ASN A 297 11.89 0.21 -0.77
N SER A 298 10.96 -0.74 -0.91
CA SER A 298 10.94 -1.97 -0.14
C SER A 298 10.45 -3.14 -0.98
N TRP A 299 10.79 -4.33 -0.58
CA TRP A 299 10.34 -5.56 -1.24
C TRP A 299 10.48 -5.50 -2.77
N PHE A 300 11.63 -5.01 -3.23
CA PHE A 300 11.98 -4.90 -4.66
C PHE A 300 11.02 -4.02 -5.49
N GLY A 301 10.30 -3.09 -4.86
CA GLY A 301 9.34 -2.22 -5.55
C GLY A 301 8.13 -2.92 -6.15
N LYS A 302 7.79 -4.12 -5.67
CA LYS A 302 6.61 -4.88 -6.09
C LYS A 302 5.32 -4.29 -5.51
N PHE A 303 4.21 -4.47 -6.20
CA PHE A 303 2.88 -4.22 -5.65
C PHE A 303 2.61 -5.16 -4.50
N HIS A 304 2.08 -4.65 -3.40
CA HIS A 304 1.91 -5.38 -2.16
C HIS A 304 0.43 -5.63 -1.88
N LEU A 305 -0.15 -6.68 -2.48
CA LEU A 305 -1.59 -6.97 -2.32
C LEU A 305 -1.93 -7.42 -0.90
N GLU A 306 -0.97 -7.95 -0.17
CA GLU A 306 -1.10 -8.25 1.25
C GLU A 306 -1.44 -6.99 2.06
N MET A 307 -0.77 -5.87 1.75
CA MET A 307 -0.90 -4.63 2.50
C MET A 307 -1.93 -3.65 1.93
N ILE A 308 -2.57 -3.95 0.79
CA ILE A 308 -3.50 -3.01 0.16
C ILE A 308 -4.65 -2.60 1.08
N TRP A 309 -5.16 -3.53 1.91
CA TRP A 309 -6.19 -3.23 2.89
C TRP A 309 -5.70 -2.19 3.91
N TRP A 310 -4.49 -2.36 4.42
CA TRP A 310 -3.85 -1.43 5.36
C TRP A 310 -3.54 -0.07 4.75
N HIS A 311 -3.30 0.00 3.45
CA HIS A 311 -3.07 1.26 2.74
C HIS A 311 -4.35 2.02 2.43
N GLN A 312 -5.48 1.34 2.16
CA GLN A 312 -6.58 1.97 1.44
C GLN A 312 -7.97 1.74 2.05
N ALA A 313 -8.17 0.85 3.01
CA ALA A 313 -9.48 0.62 3.63
C ALA A 313 -10.04 1.89 4.31
N TRP A 314 -9.17 2.76 4.80
CA TRP A 314 -9.54 4.05 5.39
C TRP A 314 -10.23 4.99 4.39
N GLN A 315 -9.88 4.91 3.10
CA GLN A 315 -10.34 5.87 2.10
C GLN A 315 -11.86 5.97 2.00
N PRO A 316 -12.63 4.89 1.82
CA PRO A 316 -14.09 4.96 1.86
C PRO A 316 -14.65 5.38 3.22
N LEU A 317 -14.00 4.98 4.31
CA LEU A 317 -14.43 5.31 5.66
C LEU A 317 -14.29 6.80 5.98
N TRP A 318 -13.34 7.48 5.32
CA TRP A 318 -13.06 8.91 5.47
C TRP A 318 -13.61 9.77 4.31
N GLY A 319 -14.50 9.23 3.48
CA GLY A 319 -15.16 9.98 2.39
C GLY A 319 -14.38 10.05 1.08
N HIS A 320 -13.29 9.29 0.94
CA HIS A 320 -12.41 9.27 -0.25
C HIS A 320 -12.53 7.98 -1.07
N ALA A 321 -13.73 7.42 -1.20
CA ALA A 321 -13.95 6.13 -1.89
C ALA A 321 -13.46 6.13 -3.35
N ASN A 322 -13.45 7.28 -4.02
CA ASN A 322 -12.94 7.44 -5.38
C ASN A 322 -11.45 7.10 -5.52
N LEU A 323 -10.66 7.26 -4.46
CA LEU A 323 -9.24 6.91 -4.47
C LEU A 323 -9.07 5.38 -4.50
N LEU A 324 -9.83 4.66 -3.69
CA LEU A 324 -9.82 3.19 -3.70
C LEU A 324 -10.40 2.64 -5.00
N ASP A 325 -11.54 3.18 -5.47
CA ASP A 325 -12.20 2.76 -6.72
C ASP A 325 -11.25 2.83 -7.92
N ARG A 326 -10.40 3.86 -7.97
CA ARG A 326 -9.36 3.99 -9.00
C ARG A 326 -8.33 2.89 -8.96
N THR A 327 -7.85 2.52 -7.77
CA THR A 327 -6.85 1.45 -7.59
C THR A 327 -7.42 0.07 -7.90
N LEU A 328 -8.68 -0.19 -7.51
CA LEU A 328 -9.31 -1.50 -7.73
C LEU A 328 -9.49 -1.85 -9.21
N GLY A 329 -9.53 -0.87 -10.10
CA GLY A 329 -9.56 -1.10 -11.55
C GLY A 329 -8.38 -1.91 -12.07
N TRP A 330 -7.22 -1.86 -11.40
CA TRP A 330 -6.06 -2.68 -11.76
C TRP A 330 -6.34 -4.19 -11.68
N TYR A 331 -7.16 -4.66 -10.74
CA TYR A 331 -7.48 -6.09 -10.60
C TYR A 331 -8.15 -6.69 -11.84
N GLU A 332 -8.97 -5.91 -12.55
CA GLU A 332 -9.56 -6.35 -13.81
C GLU A 332 -8.50 -6.55 -14.90
N THR A 333 -7.49 -5.70 -14.94
CA THR A 333 -6.44 -5.76 -15.97
C THR A 333 -5.55 -6.99 -15.84
N VAL A 334 -5.42 -7.55 -14.65
CA VAL A 334 -4.56 -8.70 -14.33
C VAL A 334 -5.35 -9.99 -14.06
N GLU A 335 -6.66 -9.97 -14.18
CA GLU A 335 -7.51 -11.15 -13.99
C GLU A 335 -7.03 -12.40 -14.76
N PRO A 336 -6.63 -12.32 -16.05
CA PRO A 336 -6.17 -13.49 -16.76
C PRO A 336 -4.95 -14.15 -16.12
N VAL A 337 -4.03 -13.37 -15.56
CA VAL A 337 -2.86 -13.86 -14.84
C VAL A 337 -3.27 -14.49 -13.50
N ALA A 338 -4.16 -13.84 -12.75
CA ALA A 338 -4.68 -14.35 -11.48
C ALA A 338 -5.44 -15.69 -11.66
N ARG A 339 -6.18 -15.82 -12.77
CA ARG A 339 -6.87 -17.07 -13.15
C ARG A 339 -5.87 -18.19 -13.49
N GLU A 340 -4.81 -17.88 -14.21
CA GLU A 340 -3.76 -18.88 -14.53
C GLU A 340 -3.02 -19.33 -13.27
N ILE A 341 -2.80 -18.42 -12.30
CA ILE A 341 -2.22 -18.78 -11.01
C ILE A 341 -3.15 -19.75 -10.26
N ALA A 342 -4.45 -19.46 -10.18
CA ALA A 342 -5.42 -20.37 -9.56
C ALA A 342 -5.42 -21.74 -10.26
N ARG A 343 -5.50 -21.76 -11.59
CA ARG A 343 -5.52 -22.99 -12.39
C ARG A 343 -4.31 -23.89 -12.15
N ARG A 344 -3.09 -23.34 -12.14
CA ARG A 344 -1.88 -24.14 -11.90
C ARG A 344 -1.75 -24.63 -10.45
N GLN A 345 -2.45 -23.97 -9.50
CA GLN A 345 -2.61 -24.44 -8.13
C GLN A 345 -3.77 -25.44 -7.98
N GLY A 346 -4.47 -25.78 -9.07
CA GLY A 346 -5.56 -26.74 -9.09
C GLY A 346 -6.92 -26.19 -8.68
N PHE A 347 -7.11 -24.87 -8.70
CA PHE A 347 -8.33 -24.20 -8.25
C PHE A 347 -9.03 -23.42 -9.38
N PRO A 348 -10.37 -23.28 -9.33
CA PRO A 348 -11.13 -22.36 -10.16
C PRO A 348 -10.98 -20.91 -9.66
N GLY A 349 -11.59 -19.98 -10.39
CA GLY A 349 -11.64 -18.57 -10.03
C GLY A 349 -10.30 -17.87 -10.21
N VAL A 350 -10.01 -16.91 -9.31
CA VAL A 350 -8.79 -16.08 -9.37
C VAL A 350 -8.02 -16.12 -8.05
N ARG A 351 -6.68 -16.14 -8.16
CA ARG A 351 -5.77 -16.17 -7.02
C ARG A 351 -4.98 -14.86 -6.94
N TRP A 352 -5.15 -14.13 -5.84
CA TRP A 352 -4.42 -12.90 -5.55
C TRP A 352 -3.19 -13.22 -4.71
N MET A 353 -2.00 -12.89 -5.24
CA MET A 353 -0.73 -13.21 -4.59
C MET A 353 -0.26 -12.07 -3.66
N LYS A 354 0.63 -12.38 -2.71
CA LYS A 354 1.18 -11.37 -1.77
C LYS A 354 1.80 -10.18 -2.49
N MET A 355 2.72 -10.46 -3.39
CA MET A 355 3.49 -9.45 -4.14
C MET A 355 3.47 -9.78 -5.62
N THR A 356 3.21 -8.79 -6.44
CA THR A 356 3.19 -8.90 -7.89
C THR A 356 3.93 -7.76 -8.56
N ASP A 357 4.24 -7.94 -9.82
CA ASP A 357 4.60 -6.84 -10.71
C ASP A 357 3.34 -6.15 -11.28
N PRO A 358 3.47 -5.08 -12.07
CA PRO A 358 2.34 -4.42 -12.69
C PRO A 358 1.46 -5.29 -13.59
N SER A 359 2.00 -6.38 -14.15
CA SER A 359 1.25 -7.34 -14.98
C SER A 359 0.50 -8.42 -14.18
N GLY A 360 0.60 -8.39 -12.85
CA GLY A 360 0.02 -9.41 -11.98
C GLY A 360 0.89 -10.64 -11.79
N THR A 361 2.06 -10.72 -12.43
CA THR A 361 2.99 -11.84 -12.25
C THR A 361 3.56 -11.81 -10.82
N GLU A 362 3.45 -12.92 -10.13
CA GLU A 362 3.89 -13.04 -8.74
C GLU A 362 5.42 -13.00 -8.58
N ALA A 363 5.87 -12.48 -7.45
CA ALA A 363 7.26 -12.59 -7.02
C ALA A 363 7.45 -13.94 -6.30
N PRO A 364 8.37 -14.83 -6.77
CA PRO A 364 8.63 -16.11 -6.13
C PRO A 364 9.02 -15.96 -4.65
N SER A 365 8.39 -16.74 -3.76
CA SER A 365 8.62 -16.64 -2.32
C SER A 365 8.31 -17.96 -1.61
N ASN A 366 9.09 -18.30 -0.59
CA ASN A 366 8.83 -19.47 0.25
C ASN A 366 7.85 -19.18 1.41
N VAL A 367 7.43 -17.92 1.55
CA VAL A 367 6.39 -17.45 2.48
C VAL A 367 5.25 -16.84 1.71
N GLY A 368 5.51 -15.79 0.95
CA GLY A 368 4.48 -14.99 0.29
C GLY A 368 3.61 -15.75 -0.71
N SER A 369 4.14 -16.78 -1.36
CA SER A 369 3.36 -17.63 -2.28
C SER A 369 2.28 -18.46 -1.57
N PHE A 370 2.46 -18.75 -0.28
CA PHE A 370 1.53 -19.54 0.53
C PHE A 370 0.59 -18.71 1.40
N LEU A 371 0.76 -17.37 1.44
CA LEU A 371 -0.16 -16.50 2.18
C LEU A 371 -1.55 -16.50 1.53
N ILE A 372 -2.59 -16.53 2.34
CA ILE A 372 -3.98 -16.53 1.87
C ILE A 372 -4.82 -15.36 2.42
N TRP A 373 -4.38 -14.67 3.45
CA TRP A 373 -5.19 -13.63 4.07
C TRP A 373 -5.44 -12.40 3.20
N GLN A 374 -4.64 -12.19 2.14
CA GLN A 374 -4.90 -11.18 1.12
C GLN A 374 -5.93 -11.60 0.07
N GLN A 375 -6.25 -12.89 -0.03
CA GLN A 375 -7.22 -13.39 -1.02
C GLN A 375 -8.58 -12.71 -0.90
N PRO A 376 -9.19 -12.58 0.29
CA PRO A 376 -10.47 -11.91 0.46
C PRO A 376 -10.42 -10.38 0.43
N HIS A 377 -9.24 -9.75 0.39
CA HIS A 377 -9.14 -8.29 0.41
C HIS A 377 -9.94 -7.62 -0.70
N PHE A 378 -9.94 -8.19 -1.92
CA PHE A 378 -10.71 -7.63 -3.02
C PHE A 378 -12.20 -7.55 -2.70
N ILE A 379 -12.79 -8.61 -2.12
CA ILE A 379 -14.20 -8.64 -1.71
C ILE A 379 -14.49 -7.58 -0.65
N TYR A 380 -13.62 -7.45 0.35
CA TYR A 380 -13.76 -6.47 1.41
C TYR A 380 -13.70 -5.04 0.87
N LEU A 381 -12.69 -4.75 0.05
CA LEU A 381 -12.48 -3.40 -0.49
C LEU A 381 -13.59 -3.00 -1.47
N ALA A 382 -14.07 -3.93 -2.31
CA ALA A 382 -15.23 -3.71 -3.16
C ALA A 382 -16.50 -3.42 -2.33
N GLU A 383 -16.68 -4.13 -1.21
CA GLU A 383 -17.79 -3.87 -0.26
C GLU A 383 -17.69 -2.46 0.33
N LEU A 384 -16.51 -2.00 0.70
CA LEU A 384 -16.33 -0.63 1.22
C LEU A 384 -16.66 0.44 0.16
N VAL A 385 -16.29 0.22 -1.10
CA VAL A 385 -16.66 1.12 -2.20
C VAL A 385 -18.19 1.14 -2.39
N TYR A 386 -18.81 -0.03 -2.41
CA TYR A 386 -20.27 -0.13 -2.51
C TYR A 386 -20.98 0.58 -1.35
N ARG A 387 -20.53 0.38 -0.12
CA ARG A 387 -21.11 1.02 1.07
C ARG A 387 -20.99 2.54 1.05
N ALA A 388 -19.92 3.06 0.47
CA ALA A 388 -19.74 4.50 0.29
C ALA A 388 -20.66 5.09 -0.80
N ASN A 389 -20.96 4.32 -1.84
CA ASN A 389 -21.80 4.72 -2.98
C ASN A 389 -22.62 3.53 -3.50
N PRO A 390 -23.70 3.13 -2.81
CA PRO A 390 -24.54 2.03 -3.24
C PRO A 390 -25.20 2.32 -4.60
N SER A 391 -24.78 1.60 -5.63
CA SER A 391 -25.32 1.75 -6.99
C SER A 391 -25.19 0.47 -7.82
N ASP A 392 -26.04 0.34 -8.83
CA ASP A 392 -25.98 -0.77 -9.79
C ASP A 392 -24.68 -0.73 -10.61
N GLU A 393 -24.08 0.46 -10.82
CA GLU A 393 -22.81 0.62 -11.52
C GLU A 393 -21.69 -0.03 -10.73
N VAL A 394 -21.61 0.17 -9.42
CA VAL A 394 -20.59 -0.46 -8.58
C VAL A 394 -20.78 -1.98 -8.56
N ILE A 395 -22.04 -2.47 -8.47
CA ILE A 395 -22.31 -3.91 -8.55
C ILE A 395 -21.85 -4.46 -9.90
N LYS A 396 -22.26 -3.83 -10.99
CA LYS A 396 -21.87 -4.25 -12.35
C LYS A 396 -20.34 -4.26 -12.55
N LYS A 397 -19.64 -3.27 -11.95
CA LYS A 397 -18.20 -3.15 -12.06
C LYS A 397 -17.47 -4.29 -11.34
N TYR A 398 -17.88 -4.67 -10.14
CA TYR A 398 -17.08 -5.54 -9.28
C TYR A 398 -17.64 -6.95 -9.09
N ASN A 399 -18.95 -7.19 -9.31
CA ASN A 399 -19.58 -8.47 -8.95
C ASN A 399 -18.85 -9.67 -9.57
N ARG A 400 -18.44 -9.59 -10.83
CA ARG A 400 -17.74 -10.69 -11.50
C ARG A 400 -16.48 -11.11 -10.75
N LEU A 401 -15.58 -10.18 -10.43
CA LEU A 401 -14.35 -10.48 -9.70
C LEU A 401 -14.61 -10.88 -8.25
N VAL A 402 -15.66 -10.34 -7.60
CA VAL A 402 -16.09 -10.79 -6.28
C VAL A 402 -16.46 -12.27 -6.33
N GLN A 403 -17.25 -12.69 -7.33
CA GLN A 403 -17.66 -14.10 -7.50
C GLN A 403 -16.45 -15.00 -7.80
N GLU A 404 -15.58 -14.59 -8.69
CA GLU A 404 -14.39 -15.36 -9.08
C GLU A 404 -13.39 -15.51 -7.90
N THR A 405 -13.26 -14.47 -7.09
CA THR A 405 -12.47 -14.53 -5.85
C THR A 405 -13.09 -15.52 -4.86
N ALA A 406 -14.41 -15.51 -4.72
CA ALA A 406 -15.13 -16.43 -3.84
C ALA A 406 -15.10 -17.88 -4.35
N GLU A 407 -15.11 -18.12 -5.67
CA GLU A 407 -14.96 -19.47 -6.23
C GLU A 407 -13.62 -20.09 -5.83
N PHE A 408 -12.52 -19.33 -5.93
CA PHE A 408 -11.24 -19.80 -5.43
C PHE A 408 -11.31 -20.11 -3.93
N MET A 409 -11.90 -19.23 -3.14
CA MET A 409 -11.99 -19.39 -1.68
C MET A 409 -12.80 -20.64 -1.29
N TYR A 410 -13.91 -20.91 -2.00
CA TYR A 410 -14.72 -22.10 -1.79
C TYR A 410 -13.91 -23.38 -2.10
N ALA A 411 -13.24 -23.41 -3.25
CA ALA A 411 -12.47 -24.59 -3.67
C ALA A 411 -11.20 -24.81 -2.83
N PHE A 412 -10.62 -23.75 -2.25
CA PHE A 412 -9.47 -23.85 -1.37
C PHE A 412 -9.82 -24.46 -0.02
N ALA A 413 -11.01 -24.22 0.52
CA ALA A 413 -11.49 -24.82 1.74
C ALA A 413 -11.70 -26.35 1.54
N THR A 414 -11.16 -27.15 2.44
CA THR A 414 -11.23 -28.60 2.34
C THR A 414 -12.31 -29.12 3.30
N TYR A 415 -13.21 -30.00 2.82
CA TYR A 415 -14.16 -30.63 3.70
C TYR A 415 -13.51 -31.78 4.49
N ASP A 416 -13.56 -31.65 5.82
CA ASP A 416 -13.10 -32.68 6.77
C ASP A 416 -14.32 -33.58 7.12
N GLU A 417 -14.40 -34.72 6.42
CA GLU A 417 -15.53 -35.66 6.59
C GLU A 417 -15.63 -36.22 8.01
N PHE A 418 -14.47 -36.39 8.68
CA PHE A 418 -14.46 -36.96 10.03
C PHE A 418 -15.12 -36.04 11.06
N HIS A 419 -14.90 -34.72 10.94
CA HIS A 419 -15.50 -33.75 11.85
C HIS A 419 -16.72 -33.03 11.27
N GLY A 420 -17.07 -33.30 10.00
CA GLY A 420 -18.22 -32.70 9.34
C GLY A 420 -18.13 -31.18 9.14
N ARG A 421 -16.92 -30.66 8.85
CA ARG A 421 -16.62 -29.23 8.76
C ARG A 421 -15.69 -28.89 7.61
N PHE A 422 -15.71 -27.65 7.15
CA PHE A 422 -14.67 -27.12 6.25
C PHE A 422 -13.50 -26.56 7.02
N ILE A 423 -12.29 -26.88 6.55
CA ILE A 423 -11.02 -26.46 7.14
C ILE A 423 -10.16 -25.72 6.12
N LEU A 424 -9.28 -24.84 6.59
CA LEU A 424 -8.21 -24.23 5.81
C LEU A 424 -6.88 -24.90 6.16
N LYS A 425 -6.17 -25.39 5.15
CA LYS A 425 -4.86 -26.02 5.29
C LYS A 425 -3.96 -25.68 4.10
N GLY A 426 -2.68 -26.05 4.15
CA GLY A 426 -1.73 -25.83 3.05
C GLY A 426 -1.46 -24.34 2.78
N ALA A 427 -1.46 -23.51 3.82
CA ALA A 427 -1.25 -22.08 3.73
C ALA A 427 -0.35 -21.57 4.87
N ILE A 428 0.28 -20.43 4.63
CA ILE A 428 0.88 -19.62 5.69
C ILE A 428 -0.12 -18.52 6.03
N PRO A 429 -0.47 -18.31 7.31
CA PRO A 429 -1.37 -17.23 7.74
C PRO A 429 -0.64 -15.88 7.82
N ALA A 430 -1.37 -14.82 8.18
CA ALA A 430 -0.79 -13.51 8.47
C ALA A 430 0.33 -13.57 9.52
N GLN A 431 0.26 -14.50 10.47
CA GLN A 431 1.37 -14.80 11.36
C GLN A 431 2.39 -15.71 10.65
N GLU A 432 3.37 -15.09 9.99
CA GLU A 432 4.31 -15.76 9.06
C GLU A 432 5.30 -16.74 9.71
N THR A 433 5.28 -16.89 11.05
CA THR A 433 6.08 -17.89 11.77
C THR A 433 5.56 -19.32 11.65
N LEU A 434 4.31 -19.49 11.17
CA LEU A 434 3.72 -20.81 10.89
C LEU A 434 4.15 -21.33 9.51
N ARG A 435 3.92 -22.62 9.26
CA ARG A 435 4.36 -23.31 8.03
C ARG A 435 3.18 -23.88 7.25
N ALA A 436 3.17 -23.71 5.93
CA ALA A 436 2.10 -24.21 5.08
C ALA A 436 1.83 -25.72 5.24
N ALA A 437 2.88 -26.52 5.47
CA ALA A 437 2.77 -27.97 5.57
C ALA A 437 2.00 -28.46 6.81
N THR A 438 1.93 -27.67 7.87
CA THR A 438 1.32 -28.09 9.15
C THR A 438 0.14 -27.22 9.57
N THR A 439 0.06 -25.98 9.11
CA THR A 439 -0.99 -25.05 9.52
C THR A 439 -2.38 -25.53 9.13
N ILE A 440 -3.26 -25.62 10.12
CA ILE A 440 -4.66 -25.99 9.98
C ILE A 440 -5.51 -24.94 10.71
N ASN A 441 -6.51 -24.41 10.03
CA ASN A 441 -7.49 -23.49 10.62
C ASN A 441 -6.89 -22.28 11.34
N PRO A 442 -6.05 -21.45 10.69
CA PRO A 442 -5.60 -20.22 11.30
C PRO A 442 -6.79 -19.28 11.53
N PRO A 443 -6.89 -18.66 12.73
CA PRO A 443 -8.13 -18.01 13.19
C PRO A 443 -8.54 -16.80 12.37
N PHE A 444 -7.60 -15.94 11.98
CA PHE A 444 -7.89 -14.76 11.18
C PHE A 444 -8.41 -15.14 9.79
N GLU A 445 -7.75 -16.09 9.15
CA GLU A 445 -8.12 -16.56 7.82
C GLU A 445 -9.49 -17.26 7.82
N LEU A 446 -9.79 -18.09 8.83
CA LEU A 446 -11.13 -18.68 8.97
C LEU A 446 -12.21 -17.61 9.08
N SER A 447 -12.02 -16.62 9.94
CA SER A 447 -12.96 -15.51 10.12
C SER A 447 -13.10 -14.69 8.84
N TYR A 448 -11.99 -14.50 8.11
CA TYR A 448 -12.02 -13.75 6.86
C TYR A 448 -12.73 -14.53 5.74
N TRP A 449 -12.54 -15.87 5.66
CA TRP A 449 -13.33 -16.71 4.75
C TRP A 449 -14.83 -16.60 5.06
N HIS A 450 -15.20 -16.71 6.33
CA HIS A 450 -16.60 -16.55 6.74
C HIS A 450 -17.18 -15.20 6.30
N PHE A 451 -16.49 -14.09 6.61
CA PHE A 451 -16.93 -12.74 6.26
C PHE A 451 -17.03 -12.53 4.74
N ALA A 452 -15.98 -12.90 4.02
CA ALA A 452 -15.92 -12.64 2.58
C ALA A 452 -16.90 -13.50 1.78
N MET A 453 -17.08 -14.76 2.17
CA MET A 453 -18.06 -15.64 1.50
C MET A 453 -19.51 -15.17 1.77
N GLN A 454 -19.82 -14.71 2.98
CA GLN A 454 -21.11 -14.07 3.25
C GLN A 454 -21.30 -12.79 2.43
N THR A 455 -20.25 -11.99 2.30
CA THR A 455 -20.27 -10.77 1.49
C THR A 455 -20.47 -11.10 0.01
N ALA A 456 -19.79 -12.10 -0.53
CA ALA A 456 -19.98 -12.55 -1.91
C ALA A 456 -21.40 -13.02 -2.19
N GLN A 457 -22.05 -13.70 -1.22
CA GLN A 457 -23.46 -14.06 -1.32
C GLN A 457 -24.37 -12.82 -1.35
N LYS A 458 -24.10 -11.80 -0.54
CA LYS A 458 -24.83 -10.51 -0.59
C LYS A 458 -24.67 -9.84 -1.95
N TRP A 459 -23.48 -9.94 -2.56
CA TRP A 459 -23.23 -9.39 -3.89
C TRP A 459 -24.02 -10.11 -4.98
N ARG A 460 -24.19 -11.44 -4.89
CA ARG A 460 -25.08 -12.20 -5.77
C ARG A 460 -26.51 -11.67 -5.69
N GLU A 461 -27.04 -11.53 -4.47
CA GLU A 461 -28.39 -11.02 -4.23
C GLU A 461 -28.58 -9.59 -4.78
N ARG A 462 -27.58 -8.70 -4.58
CA ARG A 462 -27.58 -7.35 -5.14
C ARG A 462 -27.55 -7.33 -6.67
N ALA A 463 -26.89 -8.30 -7.28
CA ALA A 463 -26.87 -8.49 -8.73
C ALA A 463 -28.14 -9.20 -9.29
N GLY A 464 -29.12 -9.52 -8.44
CA GLY A 464 -30.34 -10.24 -8.83
C GLY A 464 -30.14 -11.75 -9.00
N GLU A 465 -29.03 -12.30 -8.54
CA GLU A 465 -28.72 -13.72 -8.59
C GLU A 465 -29.18 -14.44 -7.32
N LYS A 466 -29.46 -15.74 -7.44
CA LYS A 466 -29.74 -16.57 -6.26
C LYS A 466 -28.44 -16.84 -5.49
N ARG A 467 -28.57 -17.00 -4.17
CA ARG A 467 -27.48 -17.51 -3.35
C ARG A 467 -26.96 -18.86 -3.85
N ASN A 468 -25.68 -19.08 -3.74
CA ASN A 468 -25.06 -20.37 -4.05
C ASN A 468 -25.20 -21.27 -2.79
N LEU A 469 -25.92 -22.39 -2.92
CA LEU A 469 -26.21 -23.27 -1.78
C LEU A 469 -24.96 -23.99 -1.23
N GLU A 470 -24.00 -24.30 -2.09
CA GLU A 470 -22.74 -24.93 -1.67
C GLU A 470 -21.89 -23.94 -0.83
N TRP A 471 -21.90 -22.66 -1.23
CA TRP A 471 -21.23 -21.62 -0.44
C TRP A 471 -21.93 -21.39 0.90
N ASP A 472 -23.25 -21.45 0.94
CA ASP A 472 -24.02 -21.37 2.19
C ASP A 472 -23.69 -22.55 3.11
N GLU A 473 -23.60 -23.77 2.57
CA GLU A 473 -23.18 -24.95 3.33
C GLU A 473 -21.77 -24.78 3.89
N MET A 474 -20.81 -24.29 3.08
CA MET A 474 -19.45 -24.01 3.56
C MET A 474 -19.45 -22.96 4.67
N ILE A 475 -20.14 -21.83 4.49
CA ILE A 475 -20.25 -20.78 5.51
C ILE A 475 -20.81 -21.35 6.82
N ASP A 476 -21.80 -22.23 6.71
CA ASP A 476 -22.42 -22.84 7.90
C ASP A 476 -21.52 -23.85 8.59
N LYS A 477 -20.72 -24.58 7.85
CA LYS A 477 -19.86 -25.66 8.35
C LYS A 477 -18.38 -25.27 8.47
N LEU A 478 -18.00 -23.99 8.29
CA LEU A 478 -16.63 -23.57 8.59
C LEU A 478 -16.25 -23.92 10.02
N SER A 479 -15.02 -24.41 10.20
CA SER A 479 -14.49 -24.77 11.51
C SER A 479 -14.58 -23.60 12.50
N PRO A 480 -15.03 -23.80 13.74
CA PRO A 480 -14.83 -22.80 14.78
C PRO A 480 -13.33 -22.61 15.04
N LEU A 481 -12.96 -21.48 15.63
CA LEU A 481 -11.59 -21.21 16.00
C LEU A 481 -11.13 -22.16 17.12
N ALA A 482 -9.93 -22.73 16.94
CA ALA A 482 -9.33 -23.59 17.96
C ALA A 482 -8.84 -22.79 19.18
N TYR A 483 -8.98 -23.35 20.38
CA TYR A 483 -8.60 -22.72 21.65
C TYR A 483 -8.02 -23.77 22.63
N ASN A 484 -7.28 -23.27 23.62
CA ASN A 484 -6.69 -24.12 24.69
C ASN A 484 -7.59 -24.22 25.93
N GLU A 485 -7.10 -24.93 26.95
CA GLU A 485 -7.80 -25.11 28.22
C GLU A 485 -8.03 -23.80 29.01
N ASP A 486 -7.19 -22.78 28.77
CA ASP A 486 -7.32 -21.44 29.38
C ASP A 486 -8.30 -20.55 28.62
N HIS A 487 -9.00 -21.10 27.62
CA HIS A 487 -9.92 -20.38 26.75
C HIS A 487 -9.24 -19.26 25.95
N LEU A 488 -8.01 -19.52 25.47
CA LEU A 488 -7.26 -18.64 24.58
C LEU A 488 -7.24 -19.23 23.17
N TYR A 489 -7.52 -18.41 22.16
CA TYR A 489 -7.46 -18.85 20.77
C TYR A 489 -6.05 -19.12 20.31
N LEU A 490 -5.84 -20.26 19.65
CA LEU A 490 -4.53 -20.69 19.15
C LEU A 490 -4.15 -19.95 17.87
N ALA A 491 -2.87 -19.85 17.57
CA ALA A 491 -2.34 -19.31 16.30
C ALA A 491 -2.77 -20.16 15.08
N SER A 492 -2.94 -21.46 15.28
CA SER A 492 -3.59 -22.39 14.37
C SER A 492 -3.96 -23.66 15.15
N GLU A 493 -4.83 -24.50 14.61
CA GLU A 493 -5.32 -25.70 15.32
C GLU A 493 -4.20 -26.69 15.66
N ASP A 494 -3.17 -26.79 14.82
CA ASP A 494 -1.99 -27.61 15.04
C ASP A 494 -0.96 -26.99 16.02
N ALA A 495 -1.06 -25.68 16.28
CA ALA A 495 -0.14 -24.96 17.16
C ALA A 495 -0.60 -24.99 18.63
N VAL A 496 -0.76 -26.20 19.20
CA VAL A 496 -1.25 -26.41 20.58
C VAL A 496 -0.39 -25.74 21.65
N ASP A 497 0.88 -25.49 21.36
CA ASP A 497 1.83 -24.80 22.24
C ASP A 497 1.92 -23.28 21.98
N THR A 498 0.91 -22.67 21.35
CA THR A 498 0.88 -21.24 20.98
C THR A 498 1.42 -20.33 22.08
N TYR A 499 0.98 -20.51 23.31
CA TYR A 499 1.32 -19.64 24.43
C TYR A 499 2.55 -20.09 25.24
N LYS A 500 3.23 -21.15 24.79
CA LYS A 500 4.45 -21.71 25.42
C LYS A 500 5.68 -21.54 24.53
N ASP A 501 5.50 -21.41 23.22
CA ASP A 501 6.58 -21.28 22.24
C ASP A 501 6.63 -19.83 21.71
N ILE A 502 7.77 -19.17 21.92
CA ILE A 502 8.00 -17.78 21.48
C ILE A 502 7.82 -17.56 19.97
N ARG A 503 7.92 -18.60 19.15
CA ARG A 503 7.65 -18.51 17.71
C ARG A 503 6.20 -18.15 17.43
N PHE A 504 5.27 -18.55 18.28
CA PHE A 504 3.84 -18.28 18.13
C PHE A 504 3.35 -17.04 18.88
N THR A 505 4.22 -16.39 19.65
CA THR A 505 3.94 -15.17 20.41
C THR A 505 4.86 -14.01 19.99
N SER A 506 5.43 -14.12 18.82
CA SER A 506 6.23 -13.10 18.13
C SER A 506 5.63 -12.85 16.74
N ASP A 507 6.11 -11.81 16.04
CA ASP A 507 5.55 -11.38 14.77
C ASP A 507 4.12 -10.82 14.93
N HIS A 508 3.22 -11.07 14.00
CA HIS A 508 1.85 -10.57 14.05
C HIS A 508 0.98 -11.38 15.01
N MET A 509 0.24 -10.70 15.89
CA MET A 509 -0.83 -11.32 16.70
C MET A 509 -2.11 -11.48 15.86
N ALA A 510 -2.01 -12.18 14.73
CA ALA A 510 -3.05 -12.27 13.71
C ALA A 510 -4.41 -12.77 14.24
N VAL A 511 -4.42 -13.54 15.33
CA VAL A 511 -5.64 -13.98 16.02
C VAL A 511 -6.56 -12.81 16.36
N LEU A 512 -6.03 -11.64 16.71
CA LEU A 512 -6.82 -10.44 17.02
C LEU A 512 -7.50 -9.85 15.78
N GLY A 513 -6.99 -10.13 14.57
CA GLY A 513 -7.62 -9.73 13.31
C GLY A 513 -8.98 -10.39 13.08
N SER A 514 -9.23 -11.54 13.72
CA SER A 514 -10.51 -12.28 13.63
C SER A 514 -11.71 -11.48 14.11
N VAL A 515 -11.50 -10.56 15.05
CA VAL A 515 -12.48 -9.55 15.51
C VAL A 515 -11.75 -8.22 15.58
N GLY A 516 -12.28 -7.20 14.97
CA GLY A 516 -11.65 -5.88 14.87
C GLY A 516 -11.61 -5.44 13.42
N ILE A 517 -10.70 -5.97 12.63
CA ILE A 517 -10.72 -5.88 11.17
C ILE A 517 -12.04 -6.43 10.64
N LEU A 518 -12.44 -7.58 11.16
CA LEU A 518 -13.66 -8.30 10.82
C LEU A 518 -14.72 -8.13 11.91
N PRO A 519 -16.01 -8.23 11.57
CA PRO A 519 -17.06 -8.27 12.58
C PRO A 519 -17.03 -9.58 13.38
N MET A 520 -17.57 -9.52 14.60
CA MET A 520 -17.86 -10.72 15.38
C MET A 520 -18.73 -11.68 14.56
N ASN A 521 -18.46 -12.97 14.65
CA ASN A 521 -19.19 -13.99 13.90
C ASN A 521 -19.37 -15.28 14.72
N LYS A 522 -20.15 -16.23 14.18
CA LYS A 522 -20.52 -17.48 14.87
C LYS A 522 -19.35 -18.43 15.19
N LEU A 523 -18.19 -18.23 14.55
CA LEU A 523 -17.00 -19.06 14.80
C LEU A 523 -16.26 -18.67 16.09
N ILE A 524 -16.65 -17.55 16.71
CA ILE A 524 -15.91 -16.87 17.77
C ILE A 524 -16.79 -16.70 19.00
N ARG A 525 -16.23 -16.95 20.18
CA ARG A 525 -16.81 -16.63 21.47
C ARG A 525 -16.19 -15.34 22.00
N ASP A 526 -17.04 -14.38 22.39
CA ASP A 526 -16.64 -13.06 22.89
C ASP A 526 -15.71 -13.16 24.10
N ASP A 527 -16.08 -13.99 25.08
CA ASP A 527 -15.31 -14.21 26.30
C ASP A 527 -13.90 -14.78 26.02
N TYR A 528 -13.76 -15.69 25.08
CA TYR A 528 -12.47 -16.25 24.69
C TYR A 528 -11.60 -15.23 23.94
N MET A 529 -12.20 -14.41 23.09
CA MET A 529 -11.45 -13.36 22.39
C MET A 529 -10.99 -12.27 23.36
N LYS A 530 -11.78 -11.91 24.37
CA LYS A 530 -11.34 -11.02 25.46
C LYS A 530 -10.19 -11.60 26.26
N ASN A 531 -10.26 -12.87 26.64
CA ASN A 531 -9.16 -13.55 27.32
C ASN A 531 -7.89 -13.51 26.45
N THR A 532 -8.04 -13.78 25.15
CA THR A 532 -6.92 -13.76 24.20
C THR A 532 -6.32 -12.37 24.07
N LEU A 533 -7.14 -11.32 23.95
CA LEU A 533 -6.68 -9.93 23.93
C LEU A 533 -5.89 -9.59 25.20
N HIS A 534 -6.40 -9.95 26.38
CA HIS A 534 -5.75 -9.67 27.66
C HIS A 534 -4.39 -10.41 27.75
N TRP A 535 -4.37 -11.68 27.35
CA TRP A 535 -3.10 -12.42 27.35
C TRP A 535 -2.08 -11.81 26.39
N VAL A 536 -2.50 -11.46 25.16
CA VAL A 536 -1.64 -10.79 24.17
C VAL A 536 -1.12 -9.46 24.70
N TRP A 537 -1.99 -8.66 25.31
CA TRP A 537 -1.62 -7.36 25.87
C TRP A 537 -0.48 -7.47 26.88
N ASP A 538 -0.55 -8.45 27.76
CA ASP A 538 0.40 -8.61 28.87
C ASP A 538 1.67 -9.39 28.48
N ASN A 539 1.60 -10.27 27.48
CA ASN A 539 2.64 -11.29 27.27
C ASN A 539 3.25 -11.31 25.87
N TRP A 540 2.63 -10.66 24.86
CA TRP A 540 3.15 -10.71 23.50
C TRP A 540 4.52 -10.05 23.37
N ASN A 541 5.36 -10.58 22.46
CA ASN A 541 6.65 -9.98 22.15
C ASN A 541 6.50 -8.72 21.29
N TRP A 542 6.02 -7.63 21.88
CA TRP A 542 5.79 -6.35 21.23
C TRP A 542 7.03 -5.76 20.53
N GLY A 543 8.23 -6.18 20.91
CA GLY A 543 9.47 -5.78 20.24
C GLY A 543 9.67 -6.40 18.86
N LYS A 544 8.87 -7.40 18.49
CA LYS A 544 8.91 -8.12 17.22
C LYS A 544 7.66 -7.93 16.37
N THR A 545 6.86 -6.94 16.67
CA THR A 545 5.64 -6.57 15.93
C THR A 545 5.93 -5.55 14.83
N TRP A 546 4.90 -5.27 14.03
CA TRP A 546 4.94 -4.34 12.92
C TRP A 546 3.95 -3.19 13.14
N GLY A 547 4.07 -2.10 12.39
CA GLY A 547 3.27 -0.90 12.61
C GLY A 547 1.76 -1.10 12.48
N TRP A 548 1.29 -2.09 11.73
CA TRP A 548 -0.14 -2.37 11.60
C TRP A 548 -0.71 -3.25 12.70
N ASP A 549 0.12 -3.89 13.53
CA ASP A 549 -0.34 -4.69 14.67
C ASP A 549 -1.02 -3.83 15.75
N TYR A 550 -0.57 -2.60 15.94
CA TYR A 550 -1.15 -1.68 16.92
C TYR A 550 -2.56 -1.23 16.55
N PRO A 551 -2.85 -0.76 15.33
CA PRO A 551 -4.23 -0.48 14.93
C PRO A 551 -5.10 -1.75 14.84
N MET A 552 -4.56 -2.91 14.50
CA MET A 552 -5.29 -4.19 14.59
C MET A 552 -5.74 -4.46 16.02
N THR A 553 -4.83 -4.32 16.99
CA THR A 553 -5.14 -4.48 18.41
C THR A 553 -6.16 -3.43 18.88
N ALA A 554 -6.04 -2.18 18.43
CA ALA A 554 -7.00 -1.12 18.76
C ALA A 554 -8.42 -1.43 18.24
N MET A 555 -8.54 -1.93 17.00
CA MET A 555 -9.82 -2.33 16.42
C MET A 555 -10.43 -3.53 17.16
N ASN A 556 -9.61 -4.51 17.55
CA ASN A 556 -10.04 -5.66 18.35
C ASN A 556 -10.57 -5.19 19.72
N ALA A 557 -9.80 -4.39 20.44
CA ALA A 557 -10.19 -3.83 21.73
C ALA A 557 -11.47 -2.99 21.64
N THR A 558 -11.63 -2.21 20.57
CA THR A 558 -12.84 -1.40 20.34
C THR A 558 -14.09 -2.26 20.24
N ARG A 559 -14.06 -3.32 19.41
CA ARG A 559 -15.22 -4.22 19.25
C ARG A 559 -15.53 -5.05 20.50
N LEU A 560 -14.53 -5.28 21.33
CA LEU A 560 -14.69 -6.01 22.61
C LEU A 560 -15.07 -5.09 23.78
N GLY A 561 -15.21 -3.79 23.57
CA GLY A 561 -15.59 -2.84 24.62
C GLY A 561 -14.46 -2.51 25.61
N GLU A 562 -13.20 -2.51 25.14
CA GLU A 562 -11.99 -2.22 25.90
C GLU A 562 -11.32 -0.90 25.41
N PRO A 563 -11.99 0.26 25.54
CA PRO A 563 -11.55 1.51 24.91
C PRO A 563 -10.19 2.01 25.43
N GLU A 564 -9.83 1.75 26.69
CA GLU A 564 -8.51 2.09 27.24
C GLU A 564 -7.40 1.35 26.51
N LYS A 565 -7.61 0.06 26.21
CA LYS A 565 -6.66 -0.73 25.40
C LYS A 565 -6.65 -0.27 23.94
N ALA A 566 -7.80 0.16 23.40
CA ALA A 566 -7.85 0.67 22.03
C ALA A 566 -6.98 1.94 21.87
N VAL A 567 -7.15 2.93 22.73
CA VAL A 567 -6.30 4.13 22.76
C VAL A 567 -4.85 3.76 23.09
N GLY A 568 -4.68 2.90 24.11
CA GLY A 568 -3.37 2.44 24.56
C GLY A 568 -2.57 1.76 23.44
N ALA A 569 -3.21 0.94 22.60
CA ALA A 569 -2.55 0.29 21.48
C ALA A 569 -2.05 1.31 20.44
N LEU A 570 -2.89 2.27 20.01
CA LEU A 570 -2.48 3.28 19.04
C LEU A 570 -1.32 4.14 19.53
N LEU A 571 -1.19 4.34 20.85
CA LEU A 571 -0.20 5.23 21.45
C LEU A 571 0.87 4.48 22.28
N MET A 572 0.94 3.15 22.14
CA MET A 572 1.93 2.32 22.82
C MET A 572 3.35 2.74 22.43
N ASP A 573 4.18 2.98 23.45
CA ASP A 573 5.60 3.36 23.26
C ASP A 573 6.43 2.13 22.86
N LYS A 574 6.47 1.86 21.58
CA LYS A 574 7.29 0.83 20.94
C LYS A 574 7.91 1.36 19.66
N ARG A 575 9.10 0.89 19.33
CA ARG A 575 9.84 1.30 18.13
C ARG A 575 8.99 1.23 16.86
N THR A 576 8.30 0.13 16.64
CA THR A 576 7.49 -0.12 15.45
C THR A 576 6.15 0.64 15.44
N ASN A 577 5.81 1.32 16.54
CA ASN A 577 4.69 2.25 16.66
C ASN A 577 5.15 3.72 16.71
N THR A 578 6.40 4.00 16.37
CA THR A 578 6.91 5.36 16.28
C THR A 578 6.39 6.03 15.01
N TYR A 579 5.92 7.26 15.14
CA TYR A 579 5.58 8.15 14.02
C TYR A 579 6.57 9.30 13.99
N LEU A 580 7.38 9.34 12.95
CA LEU A 580 8.42 10.34 12.76
C LEU A 580 7.83 11.76 12.72
N GLN A 581 8.67 12.77 12.83
CA GLN A 581 8.25 14.17 12.77
C GLN A 581 7.45 14.49 11.48
N ASN A 582 7.84 13.89 10.36
CA ASN A 582 7.15 14.01 9.08
C ASN A 582 5.87 13.14 8.97
N GLY A 583 5.49 12.43 10.02
CA GLY A 583 4.26 11.64 10.10
C GLY A 583 4.37 10.18 9.68
N HIS A 584 5.44 9.73 9.04
CA HIS A 584 5.57 8.33 8.65
C HIS A 584 5.70 7.40 9.86
N ASN A 585 4.95 6.30 9.83
CA ASN A 585 5.21 5.19 10.74
C ASN A 585 6.57 4.58 10.42
N TYR A 586 7.35 4.26 11.45
CA TYR A 586 8.72 3.81 11.36
C TYR A 586 8.88 2.40 11.93
N GLN A 587 9.51 1.50 11.20
CA GLN A 587 9.82 0.15 11.66
C GLN A 587 11.27 0.03 12.15
N ASP A 588 12.21 0.37 11.29
CA ASP A 588 13.65 0.36 11.53
C ASP A 588 14.38 1.23 10.48
N GLY A 589 15.70 1.26 10.52
CA GLY A 589 16.51 2.02 9.55
C GLY A 589 16.33 1.59 8.10
N ARG A 590 15.84 0.37 7.88
CA ARG A 590 15.55 -0.21 6.57
C ARG A 590 14.14 0.15 6.06
N LEU A 591 13.16 0.28 6.95
CA LEU A 591 11.75 0.58 6.64
C LEU A 591 11.31 1.85 7.38
N ARG A 592 11.75 3.01 6.86
CA ARG A 592 11.52 4.32 7.48
C ARG A 592 10.16 4.93 7.16
N CYS A 593 9.48 4.41 6.14
CA CYS A 593 8.18 4.87 5.66
C CYS A 593 7.24 3.67 5.59
N TYR A 594 6.64 3.29 6.71
CA TYR A 594 5.81 2.08 6.78
C TYR A 594 4.31 2.46 6.74
N LEU A 595 3.81 2.71 5.53
CA LEU A 595 2.45 3.22 5.31
C LEU A 595 1.31 2.29 5.75
N PRO A 596 1.47 0.94 5.81
CA PRO A 596 0.46 0.09 6.43
C PRO A 596 0.10 0.50 7.88
N GLY A 597 1.07 0.98 8.65
CA GLY A 597 0.81 1.54 9.98
C GLY A 597 -0.02 2.83 9.93
N ASN A 598 0.29 3.73 8.99
CA ASN A 598 -0.47 4.97 8.80
C ASN A 598 -1.91 4.72 8.38
N GLY A 599 -2.16 3.82 7.42
CA GLY A 599 -3.53 3.53 6.96
C GLY A 599 -4.32 2.71 7.97
N GLY A 600 -3.66 1.78 8.66
CA GLY A 600 -4.25 1.07 9.79
C GLY A 600 -4.70 2.01 10.91
N LEU A 601 -3.90 3.02 11.25
CA LEU A 601 -4.27 4.06 12.22
C LEU A 601 -5.57 4.76 11.83
N LEU A 602 -5.70 5.21 10.57
CA LEU A 602 -6.91 5.89 10.10
C LEU A 602 -8.13 4.98 10.12
N THR A 603 -7.96 3.71 9.73
CA THR A 603 -9.04 2.72 9.76
C THR A 603 -9.48 2.44 11.20
N ALA A 604 -8.54 2.29 12.12
CA ALA A 604 -8.84 2.11 13.54
C ALA A 604 -9.56 3.32 14.14
N VAL A 605 -9.10 4.54 13.86
CA VAL A 605 -9.76 5.76 14.36
C VAL A 605 -11.18 5.90 13.79
N ALA A 606 -11.40 5.55 12.52
CA ALA A 606 -12.76 5.53 11.94
C ALA A 606 -13.68 4.55 12.71
N LEU A 607 -13.21 3.33 12.98
CA LEU A 607 -13.95 2.36 13.80
C LEU A 607 -14.18 2.85 15.23
N MET A 608 -13.17 3.44 15.85
CA MET A 608 -13.24 3.95 17.22
C MET A 608 -14.24 5.12 17.37
N CYS A 609 -14.43 5.89 16.31
CA CYS A 609 -15.40 7.01 16.26
C CYS A 609 -16.78 6.53 15.82
N ALA A 610 -16.88 6.01 14.58
CA ALA A 610 -18.15 5.71 13.91
C ALA A 610 -18.71 4.31 14.22
N GLY A 611 -17.92 3.44 14.86
CA GLY A 611 -18.31 2.08 15.16
C GLY A 611 -18.47 1.21 13.92
N TRP A 612 -19.40 0.28 14.00
CA TRP A 612 -19.69 -0.72 12.97
C TRP A 612 -21.20 -0.95 12.84
N ASP A 613 -21.61 -1.73 11.86
CA ASP A 613 -23.02 -2.06 11.65
C ASP A 613 -23.66 -2.62 12.93
N GLY A 614 -24.69 -1.94 13.42
CA GLY A 614 -25.40 -2.29 14.65
C GLY A 614 -24.77 -1.77 15.95
N CYS A 615 -23.65 -1.09 15.92
CA CYS A 615 -23.06 -0.45 17.10
C CYS A 615 -23.94 0.71 17.57
N GLN A 616 -24.30 0.70 18.87
CA GLN A 616 -25.15 1.74 19.48
C GLN A 616 -24.33 2.69 20.38
N VAL A 617 -23.06 2.40 20.59
CA VAL A 617 -22.18 3.20 21.45
C VAL A 617 -21.59 4.34 20.64
N LYS A 618 -21.68 5.56 21.15
CA LYS A 618 -21.00 6.71 20.56
C LYS A 618 -19.51 6.64 20.90
N ASN A 619 -18.65 6.82 19.91
CA ASN A 619 -17.19 6.76 20.06
C ASN A 619 -16.73 5.47 20.80
N PRO A 620 -17.10 4.26 20.31
CA PRO A 620 -16.94 3.02 21.07
C PRO A 620 -15.46 2.69 21.42
N GLY A 621 -14.51 3.25 20.70
CA GLY A 621 -13.08 3.01 20.91
C GLY A 621 -12.40 4.02 21.85
N PHE A 622 -13.15 4.98 22.42
CA PHE A 622 -12.61 5.99 23.33
C PHE A 622 -13.21 5.85 24.73
N PRO A 623 -12.40 6.01 25.81
CA PRO A 623 -12.89 6.01 27.18
C PRO A 623 -14.05 6.98 27.40
N GLN A 624 -15.07 6.56 28.14
CA GLN A 624 -16.29 7.32 28.39
C GLN A 624 -16.26 8.09 29.71
N ASP A 625 -15.08 8.26 30.30
CA ASP A 625 -14.84 8.94 31.58
C ASP A 625 -14.76 10.49 31.46
N GLY A 626 -14.93 11.00 30.24
CA GLY A 626 -14.87 12.44 29.92
C GLY A 626 -13.48 12.95 29.54
N THR A 627 -12.44 12.11 29.57
CA THR A 627 -11.08 12.50 29.15
C THR A 627 -10.93 12.58 27.62
N TRP A 628 -11.78 11.84 26.88
CA TRP A 628 -11.81 11.76 25.42
C TRP A 628 -13.14 12.29 24.86
N ASP A 629 -13.35 13.63 24.86
CA ASP A 629 -14.47 14.25 24.12
C ASP A 629 -14.12 14.39 22.64
N VAL A 630 -14.17 13.25 21.94
CA VAL A 630 -13.85 13.17 20.49
C VAL A 630 -15.09 13.56 19.68
N ARG A 631 -14.92 14.52 18.78
CA ARG A 631 -15.95 14.97 17.83
C ARG A 631 -15.52 14.65 16.41
N TRP A 632 -16.48 14.30 15.58
CA TRP A 632 -16.19 13.94 14.19
C TRP A 632 -17.40 14.16 13.28
N GLU A 633 -17.13 14.28 11.99
CA GLU A 633 -18.14 14.31 10.93
C GLU A 633 -17.67 13.54 9.71
N GLY A 634 -18.61 13.05 8.90
CA GLY A 634 -18.34 12.41 7.61
C GLY A 634 -17.81 10.97 7.66
N LEU A 635 -17.34 10.47 8.81
CA LEU A 635 -16.87 9.08 8.95
C LEU A 635 -17.99 8.08 8.68
N LYS A 636 -17.62 6.93 8.12
CA LYS A 636 -18.54 5.82 7.85
C LYS A 636 -18.25 4.65 8.78
N PRO A 637 -19.31 3.93 9.26
CA PRO A 637 -19.10 2.74 10.07
C PRO A 637 -18.49 1.60 9.24
N MET A 638 -17.69 0.77 9.91
CA MET A 638 -17.19 -0.48 9.33
C MET A 638 -18.30 -1.54 9.21
N PRO A 639 -18.10 -2.58 8.38
CA PRO A 639 -18.98 -3.75 8.40
C PRO A 639 -19.11 -4.41 9.76
#